data_97c6f5d4430d409d15a6de472622336e
#
_entry.id   97c6f5d4430d409d15a6de472622336e
#
_cell.length_a   1.000
_cell.length_b   1.000
_cell.length_c   1.000
_cell.angle_alpha   90.00
_cell.angle_beta   90.00
_cell.angle_gamma   90.00
#
_symmetry.space_group_name_H-M   'P 1'
#
loop_
_entity.id
_entity.type
_entity.pdbx_description
1 polymer ?
#
loop_
_entity_poly.entity_id
_entity_poly.type
_entity_poly.pdbx_seq_one_letter_code
_entity_poly.pdbx_strand_id
1 'polypeptide(L)'
;MKKLLTTIFILCCAAMVMAQKIDFDFPGKTNPDKHTETGFTSWAVGRVSSEAKTFDNGVTITLAPGGAATSLGSNWSKQDVETNKLKLIGEHVLVTNLEDGNLTKITDQSTSLTLTIEGLTAGEHTLKAYHNNSDKNQVHADFDISVDGKVAVTGQKITSSAQSVKDAGQSFVSFTAKEGQPVVITYTTQPKEGETYTSTQMYICGLEFDVAAVAVTDPYPANLDYHAGTDDGTVTFSWKAAEGITKHRLVLGTDADEVANAMSYEYEGSDTEYTKTGLYSLQTYYWRVDEVDDDGNVFKGNVWSFRPRQLAFPGAEGYGRYAIGGRGGIVYHVTTLSGDPNEKGSFLYGLINIDEPRYIVFDVSGTIELDVDGIIANNTAGNEPKSFPSRFSKNFAYIAGQTAPGKGVCIKSSNIGLGSDVICRHMRFKRGGDGYTGNALGCGNDNTIIDHTTAAWGTDETLSTRGAKNVTFQYSMISEALGITGHKKYADGKNHGFAATIGGSVGSFSHNLLVNCNGRNWSMAGALDGAGNAAGELDMFNNVVYNWGGRTTDGGARLMQFVNNYYKMGDATSNKVLFTAQNERSGPRDQFAYVSGNIRENKDHTLTSDALGVTYKATGPEPEKTWYSERFFDSEATIHSAKDAFKIVTSDAGATMPMRDDQHLRNVRETLDGTWTYKGSRSGIKGEIDHEDDAGGWETYPEERRDANWDTDQDGMPDWWESIVGSDPSVANQNDDPDKDGWTLLEDYLEFMAHPYIILEPNAHGSMELKPYFIGFYGQNGQSVTPTYTVNTLNNPFNASIEGETLKIKASEAGCVGYCEVTVNDGETTFAQRFGVAVTGQPTGIHTISNDVIVIDKDAPCYDLQGRRISQPVKGLYIQNGKKIVIR
;
A
#
# COMPACT_ATOMS: atom_id res chain seq x y z
N MET A 1 8.36 69.12 -8.41
CA MET A 1 9.36 68.39 -7.58
C MET A 1 8.62 67.28 -6.84
N LYS A 2 8.56 66.08 -7.44
CA LYS A 2 7.97 64.87 -6.83
C LYS A 2 9.08 64.11 -6.13
N LYS A 3 8.98 63.97 -4.83
CA LYS A 3 9.86 63.10 -4.04
C LYS A 3 9.40 61.67 -4.24
N LEU A 4 10.26 60.87 -4.83
CA LEU A 4 10.14 59.42 -4.92
C LEU A 4 10.53 58.83 -3.56
N LEU A 5 9.58 58.26 -2.83
CA LEU A 5 9.85 57.47 -1.65
C LEU A 5 10.03 56.05 -2.12
N THR A 6 11.26 55.57 -2.13
CA THR A 6 11.58 54.17 -2.37
C THR A 6 11.45 53.44 -1.03
N THR A 7 10.36 52.72 -0.83
CA THR A 7 10.18 51.80 0.31
C THR A 7 10.92 50.55 -0.04
N ILE A 8 12.05 50.31 0.65
CA ILE A 8 12.76 49.04 0.62
C ILE A 8 11.92 48.09 1.45
N PHE A 9 11.23 47.17 0.80
CA PHE A 9 10.73 45.95 1.45
C PHE A 9 11.93 45.07 1.77
N ILE A 10 12.35 45.06 3.02
CA ILE A 10 13.21 44.01 3.56
C ILE A 10 12.30 42.81 3.69
N LEU A 11 12.40 41.90 2.71
CA LEU A 11 11.85 40.57 2.83
C LEU A 11 12.68 39.86 3.91
N CYS A 12 12.21 39.89 5.15
CA CYS A 12 12.64 38.93 6.15
C CYS A 12 12.09 37.58 5.69
N CYS A 13 12.87 36.83 4.91
CA CYS A 13 12.71 35.39 4.86
C CYS A 13 13.08 34.87 6.25
N ALA A 14 12.10 34.76 7.14
CA ALA A 14 12.22 33.82 8.25
C ALA A 14 12.31 32.45 7.60
N ALA A 15 13.53 31.92 7.41
CA ALA A 15 13.72 30.53 7.05
C ALA A 15 13.05 29.73 8.16
N MET A 16 12.02 28.97 7.79
CA MET A 16 11.43 27.99 8.69
C MET A 16 12.53 27.07 9.16
N VAL A 17 12.79 27.04 10.44
CA VAL A 17 13.52 25.96 11.06
C VAL A 17 12.49 24.85 11.24
N MET A 18 12.33 23.99 10.24
CA MET A 18 11.67 22.72 10.47
C MET A 18 12.42 21.99 11.57
N ALA A 19 11.72 21.54 12.60
CA ALA A 19 12.30 20.80 13.70
C ALA A 19 13.17 19.67 13.12
N GLN A 20 14.51 19.76 13.30
CA GLN A 20 15.42 18.76 12.76
C GLN A 20 15.27 17.47 13.57
N LYS A 21 14.91 16.37 12.90
CA LYS A 21 14.84 15.04 13.49
C LYS A 21 15.91 14.16 12.88
N ILE A 22 16.66 13.47 13.70
CA ILE A 22 17.84 12.67 13.31
C ILE A 22 17.70 11.26 13.87
N ASP A 23 17.86 10.28 13.01
CA ASP A 23 17.97 8.87 13.36
C ASP A 23 19.40 8.38 13.13
N PHE A 24 20.02 7.77 14.14
CA PHE A 24 21.38 7.27 14.04
C PHE A 24 21.40 5.83 13.51
N ASP A 25 21.58 5.72 12.20
CA ASP A 25 21.59 4.45 11.50
C ASP A 25 22.98 3.76 11.50
N PHE A 26 22.99 2.46 11.36
CA PHE A 26 24.21 1.67 11.26
C PHE A 26 24.84 1.75 9.85
N PRO A 27 26.14 2.08 9.72
CA PRO A 27 26.81 2.17 8.43
C PRO A 27 26.71 0.88 7.61
N GLY A 28 26.37 1.01 6.32
CA GLY A 28 26.19 -0.13 5.41
C GLY A 28 24.78 -0.73 5.40
N LYS A 29 23.87 -0.18 6.16
CA LYS A 29 22.43 -0.42 6.06
C LYS A 29 21.85 0.71 5.23
N THR A 30 21.55 0.44 3.98
CA THR A 30 21.22 1.47 2.98
C THR A 30 19.74 1.51 2.62
N ASN A 31 18.89 0.76 3.31
CA ASN A 31 17.45 0.83 3.09
C ASN A 31 16.77 1.69 4.17
N PRO A 32 16.53 2.99 3.90
CA PRO A 32 15.90 3.90 4.85
C PRO A 32 14.54 3.39 5.34
N ASP A 33 13.77 2.74 4.46
CA ASP A 33 12.44 2.22 4.81
C ASP A 33 12.47 1.18 5.94
N LYS A 34 13.61 0.53 6.14
CA LYS A 34 13.78 -0.51 7.19
C LYS A 34 14.52 -0.04 8.42
N HIS A 35 15.27 1.03 8.32
CA HIS A 35 16.21 1.47 9.35
C HIS A 35 15.89 2.85 9.91
N THR A 36 15.53 3.80 9.05
CA THR A 36 15.27 5.18 9.47
C THR A 36 13.81 5.35 9.91
N GLU A 37 13.58 6.00 11.04
CA GLU A 37 12.23 6.33 11.52
C GLU A 37 11.56 7.35 10.59
N THR A 38 10.26 7.18 10.39
CA THR A 38 9.47 8.04 9.51
C THR A 38 9.53 9.51 9.98
N GLY A 39 9.88 10.43 9.08
CA GLY A 39 10.03 11.84 9.37
C GLY A 39 11.38 12.20 10.02
N PHE A 40 12.30 11.25 10.11
CA PHE A 40 13.67 11.49 10.60
C PHE A 40 14.67 11.48 9.44
N THR A 41 15.74 12.23 9.59
CA THR A 41 16.88 12.22 8.68
C THR A 41 17.92 11.21 9.15
N SER A 42 18.28 10.26 8.31
CA SER A 42 19.29 9.24 8.57
C SER A 42 20.68 9.85 8.79
N TRP A 43 21.39 9.41 9.82
CA TRP A 43 22.81 9.70 10.00
C TRP A 43 23.58 8.44 10.42
N ALA A 44 24.26 7.84 9.46
CA ALA A 44 25.10 6.66 9.70
C ALA A 44 26.49 7.09 10.18
N VAL A 45 26.80 6.84 11.45
CA VAL A 45 28.06 7.20 12.08
C VAL A 45 29.03 6.03 12.07
N GLY A 46 30.24 6.24 11.54
CA GLY A 46 31.27 5.23 11.44
C GLY A 46 32.09 5.03 12.72
N ARG A 47 33.16 4.22 12.61
CA ARG A 47 34.16 4.03 13.67
C ARG A 47 35.26 5.06 13.49
N VAL A 48 35.06 6.24 14.06
CA VAL A 48 35.89 7.44 13.85
C VAL A 48 36.14 8.19 15.14
N SER A 49 37.14 9.07 15.17
CA SER A 49 37.43 9.91 16.34
C SER A 49 36.47 11.09 16.49
N SER A 50 35.84 11.53 15.40
CA SER A 50 34.76 12.52 15.40
C SER A 50 34.06 12.48 14.04
N GLU A 51 32.82 12.94 13.97
CA GLU A 51 32.07 13.01 12.70
C GLU A 51 31.15 14.23 12.69
N ALA A 52 31.07 14.92 11.57
CA ALA A 52 30.21 16.08 11.39
C ALA A 52 29.26 15.88 10.20
N LYS A 53 28.02 16.36 10.34
CA LYS A 53 27.02 16.37 9.27
C LYS A 53 26.30 17.71 9.23
N THR A 54 26.19 18.28 8.03
CA THR A 54 25.34 19.43 7.75
C THR A 54 24.02 18.95 7.21
N PHE A 55 22.93 19.44 7.77
CA PHE A 55 21.55 19.11 7.38
C PHE A 55 20.98 20.16 6.43
N ASP A 56 19.87 19.85 5.76
CA ASP A 56 19.29 20.68 4.70
C ASP A 56 18.84 22.06 5.19
N ASN A 57 18.52 22.20 6.49
CA ASN A 57 18.23 23.48 7.14
C ASN A 57 19.46 24.32 7.46
N GLY A 58 20.66 23.88 7.07
CA GLY A 58 21.92 24.59 7.31
C GLY A 58 22.56 24.35 8.68
N VAL A 59 21.92 23.59 9.56
CA VAL A 59 22.48 23.21 10.86
C VAL A 59 23.57 22.17 10.68
N THR A 60 24.72 22.37 11.29
CA THR A 60 25.82 21.40 11.31
C THR A 60 25.99 20.87 12.73
N ILE A 61 26.02 19.55 12.88
CA ILE A 61 26.29 18.88 14.15
C ILE A 61 27.58 18.08 14.05
N THR A 62 28.49 18.31 15.01
CA THR A 62 29.71 17.54 15.15
C THR A 62 29.61 16.67 16.39
N LEU A 63 29.80 15.36 16.24
CA LEU A 63 29.88 14.39 17.34
C LEU A 63 31.33 14.14 17.72
N ALA A 64 31.64 14.14 19.01
CA ALA A 64 32.94 13.81 19.52
C ALA A 64 32.86 12.99 20.81
N PRO A 65 33.67 11.92 20.97
CA PRO A 65 33.79 11.15 22.19
C PRO A 65 34.64 11.90 23.24
N GLY A 66 34.47 11.55 24.49
CA GLY A 66 35.27 12.11 25.58
C GLY A 66 35.26 11.22 26.84
N GLY A 67 35.91 11.71 27.90
CA GLY A 67 36.16 10.89 29.09
C GLY A 67 37.13 9.75 28.78
N ALA A 68 36.81 8.53 29.17
CA ALA A 68 37.61 7.35 28.87
C ALA A 68 37.45 6.82 27.41
N ALA A 69 36.55 7.38 26.65
CA ALA A 69 36.33 6.99 25.26
C ALA A 69 37.13 7.87 24.29
N THR A 70 37.68 7.29 23.24
CA THR A 70 38.52 7.95 22.22
C THR A 70 37.93 7.90 20.82
N SER A 71 36.86 7.15 20.63
CA SER A 71 36.24 6.91 19.32
C SER A 71 34.71 6.86 19.39
N LEU A 72 34.08 7.19 18.30
CA LEU A 72 32.68 6.89 18.03
C LEU A 72 32.57 5.48 17.45
N GLY A 73 31.43 4.86 17.62
CA GLY A 73 31.04 3.62 16.99
C GLY A 73 29.54 3.57 16.85
N SER A 74 29.05 2.58 16.15
CA SER A 74 27.61 2.31 16.03
C SER A 74 27.34 0.81 16.18
N ASN A 75 26.14 0.48 16.62
CA ASN A 75 25.69 -0.90 16.73
C ASN A 75 24.19 -0.96 16.42
N TRP A 76 23.67 -2.16 16.14
CA TRP A 76 22.28 -2.38 15.77
C TRP A 76 21.79 -3.76 16.18
N SER A 77 20.48 -3.90 16.39
CA SER A 77 19.82 -5.19 16.59
C SER A 77 19.16 -5.67 15.31
N LYS A 78 19.70 -6.73 14.73
CA LYS A 78 19.15 -7.33 13.52
C LYS A 78 17.67 -7.71 13.66
N GLN A 79 17.29 -8.23 14.83
CA GLN A 79 15.96 -8.76 15.08
C GLN A 79 14.91 -7.64 15.20
N ASP A 80 15.29 -6.50 15.74
CA ASP A 80 14.36 -5.41 16.04
C ASP A 80 14.18 -4.47 14.83
N VAL A 81 15.21 -4.22 14.06
CA VAL A 81 15.22 -3.31 12.91
C VAL A 81 14.63 -4.00 11.65
N GLU A 82 15.02 -5.24 11.36
CA GLU A 82 14.52 -5.95 10.17
C GLU A 82 13.01 -6.26 10.23
N THR A 83 12.40 -6.20 11.41
CA THR A 83 10.95 -6.36 11.60
C THR A 83 10.16 -5.07 11.53
N ASN A 84 10.79 -3.94 11.23
CA ASN A 84 10.17 -2.61 11.13
C ASN A 84 9.51 -2.10 12.41
N LYS A 85 9.82 -2.67 13.57
CA LYS A 85 9.14 -2.34 14.82
C LYS A 85 9.83 -1.27 15.66
N LEU A 86 11.14 -1.10 15.52
CA LEU A 86 11.95 -0.27 16.43
C LEU A 86 13.02 0.51 15.66
N LYS A 87 12.67 1.19 14.57
CA LYS A 87 13.62 1.91 13.74
C LYS A 87 14.46 2.89 14.56
N LEU A 88 13.83 3.85 15.23
CA LEU A 88 14.49 4.91 15.98
C LEU A 88 15.35 4.42 17.12
N ILE A 89 15.06 3.29 17.73
CA ILE A 89 15.74 2.80 18.94
C ILE A 89 16.43 1.45 18.76
N GLY A 90 16.35 0.88 17.56
CA GLY A 90 17.00 -0.39 17.20
C GLY A 90 18.47 -0.22 16.82
N GLU A 91 18.88 0.99 16.48
CA GLU A 91 20.23 1.39 16.11
C GLU A 91 20.70 2.54 17.00
N HIS A 92 22.00 2.73 17.13
CA HIS A 92 22.53 3.80 17.95
C HIS A 92 23.99 4.14 17.61
N VAL A 93 24.37 5.39 17.85
CA VAL A 93 25.75 5.80 18.01
C VAL A 93 26.17 5.61 19.46
N LEU A 94 27.40 5.18 19.66
CA LEU A 94 28.00 5.05 21.01
C LEU A 94 29.43 5.61 21.03
N VAL A 95 29.90 5.96 22.23
CA VAL A 95 31.30 6.28 22.47
C VAL A 95 32.04 5.04 22.94
N THR A 96 33.27 4.82 22.48
CA THR A 96 34.01 3.58 22.71
C THR A 96 35.52 3.79 22.57
N ASN A 97 36.28 2.74 22.80
CA ASN A 97 37.65 2.61 22.32
C ASN A 97 37.69 1.58 21.18
N LEU A 98 38.70 1.66 20.35
CA LEU A 98 38.92 0.69 19.28
C LEU A 98 40.20 -0.10 19.55
N GLU A 99 40.11 -1.44 19.52
CA GLU A 99 41.24 -2.34 19.56
C GLU A 99 41.22 -3.17 18.25
N ASP A 100 42.26 -3.06 17.47
CA ASP A 100 42.34 -3.66 16.12
C ASP A 100 41.09 -3.36 15.24
N GLY A 101 40.54 -2.13 15.37
CA GLY A 101 39.34 -1.68 14.66
C GLY A 101 38.02 -2.24 15.18
N ASN A 102 38.02 -2.99 16.29
CA ASN A 102 36.82 -3.49 16.94
C ASN A 102 36.42 -2.61 18.13
N LEU A 103 35.11 -2.53 18.39
CA LEU A 103 34.54 -1.80 19.51
C LEU A 103 34.95 -2.49 20.83
N THR A 104 35.47 -1.71 21.79
CA THR A 104 35.84 -2.19 23.11
C THR A 104 34.91 -1.63 24.16
N LYS A 105 34.39 -2.47 25.05
CA LYS A 105 33.53 -2.04 26.17
C LYS A 105 34.32 -1.26 27.22
N ILE A 106 33.69 -0.23 27.75
CA ILE A 106 34.15 0.52 28.92
C ILE A 106 33.12 0.27 30.01
N THR A 107 33.57 -0.18 31.21
CA THR A 107 32.66 -0.71 32.25
C THR A 107 32.79 -0.03 33.61
N ASP A 108 33.80 0.79 33.82
CA ASP A 108 34.19 1.33 35.13
C ASP A 108 34.60 2.81 35.12
N GLN A 109 34.70 3.41 33.95
CA GLN A 109 35.10 4.80 33.79
C GLN A 109 34.01 5.63 33.13
N SER A 110 33.93 6.92 33.50
CA SER A 110 33.02 7.87 32.84
C SER A 110 33.39 8.08 31.38
N THR A 111 32.39 8.11 30.53
CA THR A 111 32.49 8.45 29.08
C THR A 111 31.61 9.64 28.79
N SER A 112 31.90 10.37 27.71
CA SER A 112 30.98 11.41 27.22
C SER A 112 30.83 11.42 25.73
N LEU A 113 29.66 11.88 25.27
CA LEU A 113 29.39 12.21 23.88
C LEU A 113 29.04 13.69 23.81
N THR A 114 29.85 14.45 23.07
CA THR A 114 29.65 15.89 22.87
C THR A 114 29.05 16.15 21.48
N LEU A 115 27.99 16.96 21.44
CA LEU A 115 27.37 17.53 20.24
C LEU A 115 27.78 19.01 20.18
N THR A 116 28.54 19.41 19.18
CA THR A 116 28.76 20.82 18.84
C THR A 116 27.81 21.18 17.68
N ILE A 117 26.92 22.13 17.93
CA ILE A 117 25.81 22.47 17.02
C ILE A 117 26.05 23.89 16.52
N GLU A 118 26.17 24.04 15.20
CA GLU A 118 26.37 25.31 14.51
C GLU A 118 25.19 25.59 13.57
N GLY A 119 24.90 26.87 13.33
CA GLY A 119 23.86 27.29 12.36
C GLY A 119 22.45 27.35 12.93
N LEU A 120 22.27 27.19 14.26
CA LEU A 120 20.96 27.42 14.87
C LEU A 120 20.58 28.90 14.78
N THR A 121 19.30 29.21 14.66
CA THR A 121 18.78 30.57 14.80
C THR A 121 18.98 31.09 16.21
N ALA A 122 19.13 32.40 16.38
CA ALA A 122 19.17 32.95 17.72
C ALA A 122 17.81 32.84 18.41
N GLY A 123 17.79 32.33 19.65
CA GLY A 123 16.55 32.13 20.42
C GLY A 123 16.57 30.91 21.30
N GLU A 124 15.43 30.62 21.91
CA GLU A 124 15.23 29.41 22.71
C GLU A 124 15.06 28.19 21.81
N HIS A 125 15.76 27.14 22.16
CA HIS A 125 15.74 25.83 21.51
C HIS A 125 15.57 24.72 22.53
N THR A 126 15.09 23.57 22.05
CA THR A 126 15.04 22.36 22.86
C THR A 126 15.69 21.21 22.09
N LEU A 127 16.20 20.23 22.85
CA LEU A 127 16.71 18.99 22.29
C LEU A 127 16.21 17.82 23.13
N LYS A 128 15.49 16.92 22.46
CA LYS A 128 15.12 15.61 22.96
C LYS A 128 16.04 14.57 22.37
N ALA A 129 16.53 13.63 23.18
CA ALA A 129 17.34 12.51 22.72
C ALA A 129 16.82 11.17 23.24
N TYR A 130 17.05 10.10 22.47
CA TYR A 130 16.64 8.75 22.79
C TYR A 130 17.84 7.88 23.14
N HIS A 131 17.75 7.11 24.23
CA HIS A 131 18.86 6.37 24.81
C HIS A 131 18.50 4.91 25.05
N ASN A 132 18.84 4.05 24.10
CA ASN A 132 18.61 2.63 24.20
C ASN A 132 19.82 1.84 23.70
N ASN A 133 20.22 0.82 24.44
CA ASN A 133 21.12 -0.19 23.94
C ASN A 133 20.31 -1.37 23.44
N SER A 134 20.49 -1.77 22.20
CA SER A 134 19.77 -2.90 21.59
C SER A 134 20.13 -4.28 22.19
N ASP A 135 21.24 -4.39 22.92
CA ASP A 135 21.63 -5.62 23.62
C ASP A 135 20.76 -5.87 24.85
N LYS A 136 20.34 -7.13 25.07
CA LYS A 136 19.53 -7.53 26.22
C LYS A 136 20.35 -7.58 27.52
N ASN A 137 19.70 -7.31 28.65
CA ASN A 137 20.23 -7.47 29.98
C ASN A 137 21.50 -6.62 30.25
N GLN A 138 21.61 -5.45 29.67
CA GLN A 138 22.70 -4.54 29.97
C GLN A 138 22.36 -3.66 31.18
N VAL A 139 23.33 -3.42 32.03
CA VAL A 139 23.27 -2.46 33.16
C VAL A 139 24.15 -1.26 32.80
N HIS A 140 23.57 -0.09 32.67
CA HIS A 140 24.21 1.14 32.30
C HIS A 140 24.36 2.09 33.50
N ALA A 141 25.41 2.90 33.51
CA ALA A 141 25.47 4.03 34.40
C ALA A 141 24.49 5.12 34.01
N ASP A 142 23.96 5.84 35.00
CA ASP A 142 23.19 7.06 34.77
C ASP A 142 24.07 8.11 34.09
N PHE A 143 23.47 9.13 33.47
CA PHE A 143 24.24 10.21 32.85
C PHE A 143 23.65 11.60 33.14
N ASP A 144 24.50 12.60 33.01
CA ASP A 144 24.14 14.02 33.11
C ASP A 144 24.29 14.68 31.75
N ILE A 145 23.58 15.79 31.57
CA ILE A 145 23.65 16.62 30.37
C ILE A 145 24.13 18.01 30.77
N SER A 146 25.17 18.50 30.10
CA SER A 146 25.61 19.90 30.22
C SER A 146 25.41 20.64 28.90
N VAL A 147 25.09 21.95 29.01
CA VAL A 147 25.03 22.91 27.93
C VAL A 147 26.09 23.97 28.16
N ASP A 148 26.98 24.17 27.20
CA ASP A 148 28.08 25.10 27.24
C ASP A 148 28.89 24.96 28.57
N GLY A 149 29.13 23.71 28.99
CA GLY A 149 29.87 23.33 30.18
C GLY A 149 29.11 23.45 31.51
N LYS A 150 27.83 23.87 31.50
CA LYS A 150 26.99 23.92 32.71
C LYS A 150 26.05 22.75 32.75
N VAL A 151 26.04 22.01 33.88
CA VAL A 151 25.09 20.89 34.06
C VAL A 151 23.65 21.44 34.02
N ALA A 152 22.86 20.93 33.11
CA ALA A 152 21.45 21.30 32.89
C ALA A 152 20.48 20.23 33.38
N VAL A 153 20.84 18.95 33.24
CA VAL A 153 19.98 17.80 33.62
C VAL A 153 20.88 16.72 34.22
N THR A 154 20.41 16.04 35.29
CA THR A 154 21.15 14.98 35.96
C THR A 154 20.37 13.67 36.03
N GLY A 155 21.09 12.55 36.19
CA GLY A 155 20.55 11.26 36.57
C GLY A 155 19.64 10.61 35.50
N GLN A 156 19.90 10.89 34.23
CA GLN A 156 19.13 10.32 33.09
C GLN A 156 19.51 8.85 32.88
N LYS A 157 18.64 8.07 32.29
CA LYS A 157 18.76 6.62 32.12
C LYS A 157 19.00 6.20 30.68
N ILE A 158 19.87 5.22 30.51
CA ILE A 158 19.98 4.45 29.27
C ILE A 158 19.19 3.13 29.43
N THR A 159 18.25 2.84 28.57
CA THR A 159 17.53 1.57 28.61
C THR A 159 18.25 0.46 27.85
N SER A 160 17.90 -0.77 28.15
CA SER A 160 18.42 -1.96 27.48
C SER A 160 17.27 -2.71 26.80
N SER A 161 17.36 -2.88 25.48
CA SER A 161 16.38 -3.64 24.67
C SER A 161 14.93 -3.20 24.90
N ALA A 162 14.68 -1.89 24.86
CA ALA A 162 13.33 -1.33 24.91
C ALA A 162 12.46 -1.89 23.81
N GLN A 163 11.18 -2.16 24.08
CA GLN A 163 10.26 -2.80 23.14
C GLN A 163 9.39 -1.79 22.36
N SER A 164 9.46 -0.52 22.74
CA SER A 164 8.83 0.60 22.02
C SER A 164 9.60 1.88 22.26
N VAL A 165 9.40 2.88 21.40
CA VAL A 165 10.03 4.21 21.53
C VAL A 165 9.68 4.87 22.87
N LYS A 166 8.48 4.66 23.38
CA LYS A 166 8.04 5.18 24.68
C LYS A 166 8.71 4.52 25.90
N ASP A 167 9.19 3.28 25.73
CA ASP A 167 9.86 2.53 26.79
C ASP A 167 11.37 2.81 26.79
N ALA A 168 11.90 3.45 25.75
CA ALA A 168 13.29 3.84 25.67
C ALA A 168 13.60 5.00 26.63
N GLY A 169 14.84 5.06 27.14
CA GLY A 169 15.34 6.21 27.88
C GLY A 169 15.22 7.47 27.02
N GLN A 170 14.72 8.54 27.59
CA GLN A 170 14.57 9.83 26.90
C GLN A 170 15.15 10.92 27.77
N SER A 171 15.84 11.86 27.18
CA SER A 171 16.31 13.06 27.83
C SER A 171 15.83 14.30 27.11
N PHE A 172 15.67 15.39 27.84
CA PHE A 172 15.20 16.66 27.33
C PHE A 172 16.04 17.81 27.94
N VAL A 173 16.46 18.74 27.09
CA VAL A 173 17.18 19.93 27.52
C VAL A 173 16.76 21.16 26.75
N SER A 174 16.58 22.28 27.44
CA SER A 174 16.33 23.59 26.83
C SER A 174 17.59 24.46 26.90
N PHE A 175 17.83 25.25 25.87
CA PHE A 175 18.98 26.13 25.77
C PHE A 175 18.72 27.34 24.88
N THR A 176 19.53 28.40 25.05
CA THR A 176 19.43 29.61 24.22
C THR A 176 20.60 29.64 23.24
N ALA A 177 20.30 29.59 21.93
CA ALA A 177 21.30 29.79 20.88
C ALA A 177 21.53 31.28 20.59
N LYS A 178 22.77 31.64 20.23
CA LYS A 178 23.16 32.99 19.81
C LYS A 178 23.61 32.94 18.36
N GLU A 179 23.27 33.97 17.60
CA GLU A 179 23.61 34.06 16.17
C GLU A 179 25.13 33.87 15.96
N GLY A 180 25.47 32.94 15.08
CA GLY A 180 26.84 32.62 14.69
C GLY A 180 27.72 32.00 15.78
N GLN A 181 27.13 31.60 16.92
CA GLN A 181 27.87 30.90 17.98
C GLN A 181 27.44 29.44 18.06
N PRO A 182 28.36 28.49 18.19
CA PRO A 182 28.01 27.09 18.44
C PRO A 182 27.40 26.92 19.81
N VAL A 183 26.47 25.94 19.92
CA VAL A 183 26.00 25.41 21.21
C VAL A 183 26.67 24.08 21.45
N VAL A 184 27.20 23.84 22.64
CA VAL A 184 27.89 22.59 23.01
C VAL A 184 27.04 21.83 24.02
N ILE A 185 26.50 20.66 23.63
CA ILE A 185 25.74 19.79 24.53
C ILE A 185 26.56 18.52 24.78
N THR A 186 26.82 18.20 26.03
CA THR A 186 27.62 17.03 26.41
C THR A 186 26.83 16.11 27.33
N TYR A 187 26.72 14.85 26.93
CA TYR A 187 26.13 13.76 27.69
C TYR A 187 27.28 13.01 28.40
N THR A 188 27.28 12.94 29.70
CA THR A 188 28.40 12.36 30.48
C THR A 188 27.88 11.29 31.44
N THR A 189 28.33 10.03 31.28
CA THR A 189 27.96 8.93 32.19
C THR A 189 28.59 9.10 33.56
N GLN A 190 27.86 8.70 34.61
CA GLN A 190 28.21 8.88 36.02
C GLN A 190 28.28 7.52 36.74
N PRO A 191 29.32 6.68 36.46
CA PRO A 191 29.49 5.43 37.18
C PRO A 191 29.79 5.69 38.66
N LYS A 192 29.09 4.93 39.53
CA LYS A 192 29.24 5.06 40.97
C LYS A 192 30.26 4.05 41.49
N GLU A 193 31.05 4.47 42.47
CA GLU A 193 32.05 3.62 43.14
C GLU A 193 31.35 2.42 43.82
N GLY A 194 31.84 1.22 43.57
CA GLY A 194 31.28 -0.04 44.11
C GLY A 194 30.11 -0.63 43.34
N GLU A 195 29.57 0.03 42.33
CA GLU A 195 28.56 -0.54 41.43
C GLU A 195 29.22 -1.26 40.25
N THR A 196 28.52 -2.27 39.73
CA THR A 196 28.99 -3.04 38.57
C THR A 196 28.11 -2.75 37.37
N TYR A 197 28.73 -2.33 36.28
CA TYR A 197 28.05 -2.02 35.00
C TYR A 197 28.49 -2.97 33.90
N THR A 198 27.59 -3.31 33.00
CA THR A 198 27.95 -4.02 31.76
C THR A 198 28.50 -3.09 30.71
N SER A 199 28.17 -1.77 30.82
CA SER A 199 28.73 -0.71 30.01
C SER A 199 28.53 0.64 30.70
N THR A 200 29.58 1.48 30.73
CA THR A 200 29.51 2.89 31.08
C THR A 200 29.62 3.80 29.87
N GLN A 201 29.46 3.24 28.66
CA GLN A 201 29.47 3.98 27.40
C GLN A 201 28.19 4.78 27.23
N MET A 202 28.26 5.96 26.60
CA MET A 202 27.10 6.77 26.25
C MET A 202 26.51 6.29 24.94
N TYR A 203 25.17 6.21 24.87
CA TYR A 203 24.38 5.75 23.72
C TYR A 203 23.32 6.78 23.33
N ILE A 204 23.22 7.12 22.05
CA ILE A 204 22.12 7.94 21.50
C ILE A 204 21.58 7.25 20.23
N CYS A 205 20.27 7.05 20.18
CA CYS A 205 19.58 6.43 19.03
C CYS A 205 19.06 7.49 18.05
N GLY A 206 18.57 8.62 18.57
CA GLY A 206 18.06 9.70 17.74
C GLY A 206 17.93 11.02 18.51
N LEU A 207 17.75 12.09 17.77
CA LEU A 207 17.62 13.46 18.26
C LEU A 207 16.42 14.14 17.64
N GLU A 208 15.70 14.96 18.43
CA GLU A 208 14.67 15.86 17.94
C GLU A 208 14.89 17.27 18.50
N PHE A 209 15.06 18.25 17.61
CA PHE A 209 15.20 19.66 17.97
C PHE A 209 13.83 20.34 18.01
N ASP A 210 13.72 21.34 18.87
CA ASP A 210 12.59 22.26 18.99
C ASP A 210 11.24 21.54 19.25
N VAL A 211 11.30 20.48 20.06
CA VAL A 211 10.12 19.74 20.54
C VAL A 211 9.61 20.30 21.85
N ALA A 212 8.32 20.14 22.10
CA ALA A 212 7.67 20.65 23.31
C ALA A 212 8.15 19.94 24.58
N ALA A 213 8.39 20.71 25.64
CA ALA A 213 8.81 20.20 26.95
C ALA A 213 7.68 19.44 27.67
N VAL A 214 6.46 19.98 27.57
CA VAL A 214 5.22 19.37 28.04
C VAL A 214 4.34 19.17 26.83
N ALA A 215 4.09 17.93 26.45
CA ALA A 215 3.35 17.62 25.25
C ALA A 215 2.49 16.37 25.44
N VAL A 216 1.39 16.33 24.74
CA VAL A 216 0.58 15.12 24.58
C VAL A 216 1.37 14.00 23.91
N THR A 217 1.01 12.76 24.21
CA THR A 217 1.56 11.57 23.54
C THR A 217 0.46 10.79 22.85
N ASP A 218 0.86 9.78 22.08
CA ASP A 218 -0.05 8.88 21.37
C ASP A 218 -1.10 9.64 20.49
N PRO A 219 -0.69 10.60 19.62
CA PRO A 219 -1.60 11.36 18.79
C PRO A 219 -2.28 10.48 17.74
N TYR A 220 -3.59 10.64 17.56
CA TYR A 220 -4.31 10.15 16.39
C TYR A 220 -5.11 11.31 15.77
N PRO A 221 -4.99 11.58 14.47
CA PRO A 221 -4.07 10.95 13.51
C PRO A 221 -2.61 11.09 13.90
N ALA A 222 -1.81 10.05 13.60
CA ALA A 222 -0.37 10.12 13.79
C ALA A 222 0.25 11.13 12.82
N ASN A 223 1.48 11.57 13.10
CA ASN A 223 2.17 12.43 12.14
C ASN A 223 2.41 11.68 10.82
N LEU A 224 2.10 12.32 9.69
CA LEU A 224 2.16 11.76 8.35
C LEU A 224 1.19 10.56 8.12
N ASP A 225 0.08 10.51 8.87
CA ASP A 225 -0.97 9.55 8.62
C ASP A 225 -1.81 10.01 7.41
N TYR A 226 -1.73 9.27 6.32
CA TYR A 226 -2.50 9.52 5.09
C TYR A 226 -3.77 8.65 4.98
N HIS A 227 -4.15 7.95 6.04
CA HIS A 227 -5.30 7.04 6.10
C HIS A 227 -6.26 7.38 7.23
N ALA A 228 -6.27 8.63 7.69
CA ALA A 228 -7.00 9.03 8.89
C ALA A 228 -8.52 9.08 8.70
N GLY A 229 -9.26 8.69 9.71
CA GLY A 229 -10.71 8.90 9.81
C GLY A 229 -11.58 7.93 9.01
N THR A 230 -12.69 8.44 8.49
CA THR A 230 -13.73 7.69 7.78
C THR A 230 -13.97 8.24 6.38
N ASP A 231 -14.68 7.49 5.52
CA ASP A 231 -14.86 7.81 4.09
C ASP A 231 -15.65 9.11 3.83
N ASP A 232 -16.36 9.63 4.82
CA ASP A 232 -17.08 10.90 4.76
C ASP A 232 -16.24 12.11 5.22
N GLY A 233 -14.93 11.91 5.39
CA GLY A 233 -14.02 12.95 5.87
C GLY A 233 -14.19 13.29 7.34
N THR A 234 -14.74 12.37 8.15
CA THR A 234 -14.82 12.53 9.60
C THR A 234 -13.57 11.97 10.26
N VAL A 235 -12.89 12.78 11.04
CA VAL A 235 -11.71 12.39 11.82
C VAL A 235 -11.95 12.67 13.30
N THR A 236 -11.82 11.65 14.13
CA THR A 236 -11.79 11.79 15.60
C THR A 236 -10.34 11.88 16.05
N PHE A 237 -9.91 13.09 16.38
CA PHE A 237 -8.62 13.34 16.99
C PHE A 237 -8.59 12.77 18.38
N SER A 238 -7.52 12.13 18.78
CA SER A 238 -7.32 11.70 20.16
C SER A 238 -5.86 11.82 20.56
N TRP A 239 -5.61 11.98 21.85
CA TRP A 239 -4.28 12.11 22.43
C TRP A 239 -4.26 11.64 23.87
N LYS A 240 -3.08 11.32 24.35
CA LYS A 240 -2.85 11.10 25.77
C LYS A 240 -2.28 12.36 26.38
N ALA A 241 -2.95 12.91 27.39
CA ALA A 241 -2.54 14.10 28.12
C ALA A 241 -1.16 13.92 28.78
N ALA A 242 -0.42 15.00 28.92
CA ALA A 242 0.75 15.04 29.77
C ALA A 242 0.36 14.86 31.26
N GLU A 243 1.28 14.33 32.07
CA GLU A 243 1.01 14.04 33.46
C GLU A 243 0.65 15.33 34.24
N GLY A 244 -0.47 15.30 34.95
CA GLY A 244 -0.96 16.41 35.75
C GLY A 244 -1.67 17.51 34.96
N ILE A 245 -1.84 17.40 33.66
CA ILE A 245 -2.60 18.33 32.84
C ILE A 245 -4.03 17.84 32.63
N THR A 246 -4.99 18.75 32.78
CA THR A 246 -6.41 18.45 32.63
C THR A 246 -7.14 19.35 31.62
N LYS A 247 -6.43 20.28 31.00
CA LYS A 247 -7.00 21.19 30.01
C LYS A 247 -6.14 21.22 28.74
N HIS A 248 -6.82 21.08 27.60
CA HIS A 248 -6.22 20.91 26.28
C HIS A 248 -6.80 21.93 25.29
N ARG A 249 -5.97 22.35 24.34
CA ARG A 249 -6.37 23.23 23.23
C ARG A 249 -5.91 22.63 21.92
N LEU A 250 -6.85 22.22 21.08
CA LEU A 250 -6.55 21.68 19.75
C LEU A 250 -6.54 22.80 18.72
N VAL A 251 -5.52 22.87 17.92
CA VAL A 251 -5.39 23.72 16.73
C VAL A 251 -5.44 22.81 15.50
N LEU A 252 -6.19 23.23 14.48
CA LEU A 252 -6.32 22.53 13.20
C LEU A 252 -6.30 23.57 12.06
N GLY A 253 -5.57 23.26 11.00
CA GLY A 253 -5.48 24.13 9.81
C GLY A 253 -4.88 23.42 8.61
N THR A 254 -4.71 24.15 7.53
CA THR A 254 -4.16 23.63 6.25
C THR A 254 -2.76 24.15 5.95
N ASP A 255 -2.22 24.98 6.82
CA ASP A 255 -0.87 25.51 6.74
C ASP A 255 -0.12 25.22 8.04
N ALA A 256 1.10 24.68 7.93
CA ALA A 256 1.91 24.26 9.07
C ALA A 256 2.31 25.43 9.97
N ASP A 257 2.66 26.58 9.35
CA ASP A 257 3.12 27.76 10.09
C ASP A 257 1.96 28.47 10.76
N GLU A 258 0.81 28.56 10.10
CA GLU A 258 -0.40 29.09 10.72
C GLU A 258 -0.77 28.25 11.94
N VAL A 259 -0.73 26.93 11.84
CA VAL A 259 -0.98 26.02 12.96
C VAL A 259 0.06 26.18 14.05
N ALA A 260 1.37 26.25 13.71
CA ALA A 260 2.44 26.45 14.67
C ALA A 260 2.33 27.77 15.45
N ASN A 261 1.78 28.81 14.83
CA ASN A 261 1.70 30.15 15.40
C ASN A 261 0.30 30.56 15.87
N ALA A 262 -0.74 29.76 15.62
CA ALA A 262 -2.12 30.08 15.94
C ALA A 262 -2.31 30.34 17.45
N MET A 263 -3.16 31.33 17.71
CA MET A 263 -3.64 31.68 19.06
C MET A 263 -5.15 31.41 19.22
N SER A 264 -5.81 30.95 18.14
CA SER A 264 -7.19 30.48 18.16
C SER A 264 -7.23 28.97 18.11
N TYR A 265 -8.23 28.37 18.72
CA TYR A 265 -8.34 26.92 18.89
C TYR A 265 -9.62 26.41 18.27
N GLU A 266 -9.55 25.27 17.62
CA GLU A 266 -10.72 24.50 17.14
C GLU A 266 -11.50 23.91 18.31
N TYR A 267 -10.79 23.48 19.35
CA TYR A 267 -11.34 22.93 20.58
C TYR A 267 -10.54 23.43 21.79
N GLU A 268 -11.24 23.72 22.91
CA GLU A 268 -10.65 23.95 24.22
C GLU A 268 -11.51 23.25 25.29
N GLY A 269 -10.93 22.36 26.05
CA GLY A 269 -11.65 21.60 27.08
C GLY A 269 -10.78 20.61 27.83
N SER A 270 -11.42 19.70 28.55
CA SER A 270 -10.79 18.62 29.32
C SER A 270 -10.81 17.26 28.63
N ASP A 271 -11.51 17.15 27.50
CA ASP A 271 -11.58 15.90 26.77
C ASP A 271 -10.30 15.70 25.98
N THR A 272 -9.87 14.45 25.88
CA THR A 272 -8.71 14.03 25.11
C THR A 272 -9.08 13.49 23.73
N GLU A 273 -10.31 13.81 23.30
CA GLU A 273 -10.85 13.47 21.98
C GLU A 273 -11.62 14.67 21.41
N TYR A 274 -11.56 14.83 20.09
CA TYR A 274 -12.32 15.83 19.35
C TYR A 274 -12.67 15.30 17.96
N THR A 275 -13.91 15.43 17.53
CA THR A 275 -14.33 14.97 16.18
C THR A 275 -14.58 16.14 15.25
N LYS A 276 -13.96 16.10 14.09
CA LYS A 276 -14.19 17.04 12.97
C LYS A 276 -14.76 16.27 11.79
N THR A 277 -15.78 16.84 11.15
CA THR A 277 -16.45 16.26 9.97
C THR A 277 -16.17 17.08 8.72
N GLY A 278 -16.30 16.45 7.54
CA GLY A 278 -16.22 17.11 6.26
C GLY A 278 -14.83 17.62 5.91
N LEU A 279 -13.80 16.97 6.40
CA LEU A 279 -12.43 17.19 5.94
C LEU A 279 -12.27 16.61 4.53
N TYR A 280 -11.52 17.34 3.69
CA TYR A 280 -11.33 16.99 2.30
C TYR A 280 -10.11 16.08 2.10
N SER A 281 -10.30 14.95 1.45
CA SER A 281 -9.31 13.85 1.39
C SER A 281 -8.02 14.20 0.64
N LEU A 282 -8.06 15.12 -0.32
CA LEU A 282 -6.86 15.58 -1.04
C LEU A 282 -6.11 16.69 -0.33
N GLN A 283 -6.67 17.24 0.75
CA GLN A 283 -6.04 18.30 1.53
C GLN A 283 -5.15 17.71 2.62
N THR A 284 -3.91 18.18 2.70
CA THR A 284 -3.08 17.96 3.88
C THR A 284 -3.51 18.90 4.99
N TYR A 285 -3.77 18.36 6.16
CA TYR A 285 -4.09 19.11 7.36
C TYR A 285 -2.94 19.03 8.33
N TYR A 286 -2.79 20.09 9.13
CA TYR A 286 -1.84 20.21 10.24
C TYR A 286 -2.60 20.42 11.52
N TRP A 287 -2.13 19.81 12.59
CA TRP A 287 -2.76 19.95 13.88
C TRP A 287 -1.76 19.85 15.03
N ARG A 288 -2.09 20.44 16.16
CA ARG A 288 -1.36 20.29 17.41
C ARG A 288 -2.31 20.36 18.59
N VAL A 289 -1.87 19.89 19.75
CA VAL A 289 -2.57 20.06 21.02
C VAL A 289 -1.65 20.80 21.98
N ASP A 290 -2.11 21.94 22.46
CA ASP A 290 -1.44 22.70 23.51
C ASP A 290 -1.99 22.27 24.87
N GLU A 291 -1.09 22.03 25.81
CA GLU A 291 -1.40 21.69 27.20
C GLU A 291 -1.52 22.96 28.03
N VAL A 292 -2.50 23.00 28.95
CA VAL A 292 -2.70 24.14 29.86
C VAL A 292 -2.69 23.63 31.29
N ASP A 293 -1.77 24.15 32.11
CA ASP A 293 -1.68 23.78 33.52
C ASP A 293 -2.73 24.52 34.39
N ASP A 294 -2.79 24.19 35.68
CA ASP A 294 -3.75 24.77 36.61
C ASP A 294 -3.50 26.27 36.86
N ASP A 295 -2.29 26.78 36.60
CA ASP A 295 -1.93 28.18 36.69
C ASP A 295 -2.26 28.95 35.41
N GLY A 296 -2.72 28.29 34.37
CA GLY A 296 -3.08 28.85 33.06
C GLY A 296 -1.90 29.03 32.12
N ASN A 297 -0.72 28.49 32.42
CA ASN A 297 0.40 28.47 31.48
C ASN A 297 0.10 27.52 30.31
N VAL A 298 0.41 27.98 29.11
CA VAL A 298 0.18 27.22 27.86
C VAL A 298 1.47 26.66 27.33
N PHE A 299 1.56 25.36 27.22
CA PHE A 299 2.67 24.63 26.60
C PHE A 299 2.29 24.22 25.21
N LYS A 300 2.86 24.89 24.19
CA LYS A 300 2.58 24.58 22.81
C LYS A 300 3.02 23.16 22.47
N GLY A 301 2.13 22.39 21.83
CA GLY A 301 2.40 21.06 21.37
C GLY A 301 3.19 20.98 20.07
N ASN A 302 3.55 19.76 19.67
CA ASN A 302 4.15 19.48 18.37
C ASN A 302 3.12 19.60 17.27
N VAL A 303 3.52 20.08 16.11
CA VAL A 303 2.68 20.11 14.91
C VAL A 303 2.80 18.76 14.19
N TRP A 304 1.68 18.12 13.92
CA TRP A 304 1.56 16.91 13.12
C TRP A 304 0.78 17.20 11.85
N SER A 305 1.02 16.40 10.81
CA SER A 305 0.28 16.45 9.56
C SER A 305 -0.45 15.13 9.29
N PHE A 306 -1.57 15.22 8.58
CA PHE A 306 -2.32 14.05 8.13
C PHE A 306 -3.15 14.38 6.90
N ARG A 307 -3.66 13.32 6.24
CA ARG A 307 -4.74 13.44 5.25
C ARG A 307 -5.89 12.52 5.66
N PRO A 308 -7.15 12.93 5.46
CA PRO A 308 -8.27 12.00 5.53
C PRO A 308 -8.10 10.90 4.49
N ARG A 309 -8.52 9.69 4.85
CA ARG A 309 -8.45 8.55 3.93
C ARG A 309 -9.35 8.75 2.71
N GLN A 310 -8.95 8.18 1.59
CA GLN A 310 -9.71 8.09 0.35
C GLN A 310 -9.54 6.68 -0.22
N LEU A 311 -10.57 6.18 -0.90
CA LEU A 311 -10.45 4.94 -1.65
C LEU A 311 -9.34 5.05 -2.70
N ALA A 312 -8.73 3.95 -3.04
CA ALA A 312 -7.71 3.88 -4.09
C ALA A 312 -8.27 4.22 -5.48
N PHE A 313 -9.50 3.82 -5.74
CA PHE A 313 -10.32 4.12 -6.92
C PHE A 313 -11.78 3.74 -6.62
N PRO A 314 -12.77 4.24 -7.39
CA PRO A 314 -14.16 3.81 -7.26
C PRO A 314 -14.29 2.29 -7.40
N GLY A 315 -14.87 1.62 -6.38
CA GLY A 315 -15.00 0.16 -6.36
C GLY A 315 -13.80 -0.59 -5.75
N ALA A 316 -12.80 0.09 -5.20
CA ALA A 316 -11.77 -0.54 -4.38
C ALA A 316 -12.38 -1.15 -3.12
N GLU A 317 -12.12 -2.42 -2.87
CA GLU A 317 -12.69 -3.19 -1.76
C GLU A 317 -11.59 -3.82 -0.89
N GLY A 318 -11.98 -4.37 0.26
CA GLY A 318 -11.08 -5.06 1.16
C GLY A 318 -10.12 -4.16 1.93
N TYR A 319 -9.12 -4.76 2.56
CA TYR A 319 -8.25 -4.05 3.49
C TYR A 319 -7.23 -3.12 2.84
N GLY A 320 -6.87 -3.35 1.57
CA GLY A 320 -5.97 -2.48 0.79
C GLY A 320 -6.66 -1.32 0.08
N ARG A 321 -7.97 -1.16 0.24
CA ARG A 321 -8.79 -0.19 -0.51
C ARG A 321 -8.41 1.28 -0.34
N TYR A 322 -7.58 1.60 0.64
CA TYR A 322 -7.12 2.96 0.92
C TYR A 322 -5.69 3.23 0.46
N ALA A 323 -5.12 2.39 -0.39
CA ALA A 323 -3.82 2.67 -0.99
C ALA A 323 -3.82 4.03 -1.69
N ILE A 324 -2.78 4.82 -1.44
CA ILE A 324 -2.71 6.22 -1.92
C ILE A 324 -2.31 6.29 -3.38
N GLY A 325 -1.47 5.36 -3.85
CA GLY A 325 -0.96 5.39 -5.22
C GLY A 325 -0.07 6.58 -5.50
N GLY A 326 -0.29 7.20 -6.67
CA GLY A 326 0.46 8.37 -7.13
C GLY A 326 -0.09 9.72 -6.68
N ARG A 327 -1.14 9.73 -5.87
CA ARG A 327 -1.95 10.90 -5.54
C ARG A 327 -1.13 12.06 -4.95
N GLY A 328 -1.21 13.22 -5.60
CA GLY A 328 -0.45 14.42 -5.24
C GLY A 328 0.99 14.43 -5.78
N GLY A 329 1.36 13.46 -6.60
CA GLY A 329 2.69 13.29 -7.15
C GLY A 329 2.82 13.64 -8.63
N ILE A 330 3.89 13.15 -9.24
CA ILE A 330 4.23 13.38 -10.64
C ILE A 330 3.63 12.30 -11.54
N VAL A 331 3.58 12.57 -12.85
CA VAL A 331 3.29 11.55 -13.86
C VAL A 331 4.60 11.07 -14.49
N TYR A 332 4.75 9.77 -14.59
CA TYR A 332 5.87 9.14 -15.24
C TYR A 332 5.41 8.32 -16.45
N HIS A 333 5.86 8.71 -17.63
CA HIS A 333 5.53 8.09 -18.89
C HIS A 333 6.48 6.95 -19.22
N VAL A 334 5.94 5.75 -19.41
CA VAL A 334 6.68 4.61 -19.95
C VAL A 334 6.64 4.71 -21.47
N THR A 335 7.79 5.10 -22.05
CA THR A 335 7.93 5.40 -23.46
C THR A 335 8.80 4.40 -24.22
N THR A 336 9.42 3.44 -23.51
CA THR A 336 10.23 2.39 -24.10
C THR A 336 9.85 1.01 -23.57
N LEU A 337 10.13 -0.03 -24.33
CA LEU A 337 9.99 -1.44 -23.91
C LEU A 337 11.25 -2.00 -23.25
N SER A 338 12.22 -1.15 -22.95
CA SER A 338 13.45 -1.54 -22.28
C SER A 338 13.20 -2.07 -20.88
N GLY A 339 13.87 -3.15 -20.51
CA GLY A 339 13.93 -3.68 -19.15
C GLY A 339 15.05 -3.10 -18.28
N ASP A 340 15.85 -2.17 -18.81
CA ASP A 340 16.94 -1.55 -18.06
C ASP A 340 16.40 -0.56 -17.01
N PRO A 341 16.68 -0.78 -15.72
CA PRO A 341 16.25 0.13 -14.66
C PRO A 341 16.91 1.52 -14.72
N ASN A 342 18.01 1.68 -15.45
CA ASN A 342 18.73 2.95 -15.55
C ASN A 342 18.30 3.79 -16.75
N GLU A 343 17.53 3.23 -17.68
CA GLU A 343 17.01 3.92 -18.85
C GLU A 343 15.75 4.71 -18.50
N LYS A 344 15.82 6.04 -18.61
CA LYS A 344 14.63 6.88 -18.44
C LYS A 344 13.61 6.57 -19.54
N GLY A 345 12.34 6.51 -19.17
CA GLY A 345 11.25 6.05 -20.03
C GLY A 345 11.00 4.54 -19.94
N SER A 346 11.87 3.75 -19.29
CA SER A 346 11.58 2.35 -19.00
C SER A 346 10.62 2.20 -17.81
N PHE A 347 9.84 1.13 -17.78
CA PHE A 347 8.96 0.81 -16.67
C PHE A 347 9.73 0.67 -15.34
N LEU A 348 10.88 -0.01 -15.36
CA LEU A 348 11.67 -0.21 -14.15
C LEU A 348 12.25 1.10 -13.61
N TYR A 349 12.62 2.05 -14.46
CA TYR A 349 13.08 3.35 -13.96
C TYR A 349 12.00 4.05 -13.15
N GLY A 350 10.77 4.13 -13.68
CA GLY A 350 9.61 4.71 -12.97
C GLY A 350 9.26 3.97 -11.68
N LEU A 351 9.48 2.66 -11.67
CA LEU A 351 9.14 1.81 -10.54
C LEU A 351 10.10 1.93 -9.36
N ILE A 352 11.43 2.00 -9.62
CA ILE A 352 12.47 1.83 -8.58
C ILE A 352 13.41 3.01 -8.38
N ASN A 353 13.44 3.99 -9.29
CA ASN A 353 14.39 5.11 -9.24
C ASN A 353 13.75 6.47 -8.92
N ILE A 354 12.43 6.51 -8.73
CA ILE A 354 11.69 7.72 -8.37
C ILE A 354 11.19 7.54 -6.94
N ASP A 355 11.54 8.46 -6.06
CA ASP A 355 11.13 8.43 -4.65
C ASP A 355 9.80 9.17 -4.40
N GLU A 356 9.46 10.14 -5.27
CA GLU A 356 8.23 10.91 -5.19
C GLU A 356 7.00 10.04 -5.46
N PRO A 357 5.83 10.36 -4.87
CA PRO A 357 4.55 9.78 -5.30
C PRO A 357 4.37 9.95 -6.81
N ARG A 358 3.90 8.92 -7.50
CA ARG A 358 3.86 8.94 -8.96
C ARG A 358 2.79 8.07 -9.58
N TYR A 359 2.21 8.56 -10.64
CA TYR A 359 1.43 7.77 -11.58
C TYR A 359 2.35 7.24 -12.68
N ILE A 360 2.33 5.94 -12.93
CA ILE A 360 3.09 5.30 -14.01
C ILE A 360 2.09 4.96 -15.12
N VAL A 361 2.11 5.75 -16.18
CA VAL A 361 1.28 5.60 -17.38
C VAL A 361 2.10 5.06 -18.54
N PHE A 362 1.43 4.43 -19.51
CA PHE A 362 2.12 3.76 -20.61
C PHE A 362 1.76 4.41 -21.96
N ASP A 363 2.75 4.97 -22.63
CA ASP A 363 2.62 5.51 -24.00
C ASP A 363 3.00 4.48 -25.05
N VAL A 364 3.35 3.27 -24.61
CA VAL A 364 3.77 2.16 -25.47
C VAL A 364 3.09 0.88 -25.05
N SER A 365 2.72 0.04 -26.03
CA SER A 365 2.34 -1.37 -25.83
C SER A 365 3.44 -2.30 -26.25
N GLY A 366 3.45 -3.51 -25.70
CA GLY A 366 4.42 -4.52 -26.08
C GLY A 366 4.90 -5.39 -24.92
N THR A 367 5.94 -6.15 -25.16
CA THR A 367 6.60 -6.94 -24.12
C THR A 367 7.80 -6.19 -23.56
N ILE A 368 7.78 -5.95 -22.26
CA ILE A 368 8.94 -5.42 -21.52
C ILE A 368 9.66 -6.60 -20.91
N GLU A 369 10.78 -6.99 -21.50
CA GLU A 369 11.61 -8.07 -20.97
C GLU A 369 12.60 -7.51 -19.95
N LEU A 370 12.51 -7.97 -18.70
CA LEU A 370 13.45 -7.53 -17.68
C LEU A 370 14.84 -8.10 -17.98
N ASP A 371 15.85 -7.25 -17.92
CA ASP A 371 17.24 -7.64 -18.20
C ASP A 371 17.75 -8.64 -17.14
N VAL A 372 17.67 -9.93 -17.48
CA VAL A 372 18.11 -11.02 -16.62
C VAL A 372 19.63 -11.07 -16.54
N ASP A 373 20.32 -10.85 -17.67
CA ASP A 373 21.77 -10.99 -17.76
C ASP A 373 22.50 -9.85 -17.04
N GLY A 374 22.05 -8.61 -17.19
CA GLY A 374 22.61 -7.46 -16.48
C GLY A 374 22.42 -7.55 -14.96
N ILE A 375 21.27 -8.07 -14.51
CA ILE A 375 20.98 -8.32 -13.10
C ILE A 375 21.90 -9.40 -12.52
N ILE A 376 22.17 -10.46 -13.27
CA ILE A 376 23.03 -11.57 -12.89
C ILE A 376 24.49 -11.15 -12.83
N ALA A 377 24.97 -10.40 -13.83
CA ALA A 377 26.33 -9.92 -13.90
C ALA A 377 26.74 -9.06 -12.70
N ASN A 378 25.81 -8.28 -12.16
CA ASN A 378 26.05 -7.44 -10.99
C ASN A 378 26.00 -8.20 -9.64
N ASN A 379 25.49 -9.44 -9.60
CA ASN A 379 25.38 -10.24 -8.39
C ASN A 379 26.46 -11.33 -8.24
N THR A 380 27.36 -11.47 -9.20
CA THR A 380 28.38 -12.53 -9.23
C THR A 380 29.65 -12.16 -8.44
N ALA A 381 29.55 -12.15 -7.11
CA ALA A 381 30.72 -12.39 -6.29
C ALA A 381 30.78 -13.92 -5.97
N GLY A 382 31.09 -14.75 -6.96
CA GLY A 382 31.58 -16.11 -6.76
C GLY A 382 30.62 -17.25 -6.48
N ASN A 383 29.30 -17.03 -6.51
CA ASN A 383 28.29 -18.10 -6.42
C ASN A 383 27.26 -17.93 -7.54
N GLU A 384 26.92 -19.01 -8.21
CA GLU A 384 25.82 -19.07 -9.17
C GLU A 384 24.53 -18.53 -8.50
N PRO A 385 23.83 -17.54 -9.06
CA PRO A 385 22.59 -17.05 -8.47
C PRO A 385 21.53 -18.14 -8.54
N LYS A 386 21.11 -18.62 -7.38
CA LYS A 386 20.10 -19.68 -7.28
C LYS A 386 18.68 -19.15 -7.31
N SER A 387 18.51 -17.86 -7.32
CA SER A 387 17.22 -17.16 -7.43
C SER A 387 17.37 -15.88 -8.23
N PHE A 388 16.33 -15.54 -8.98
CA PHE A 388 16.24 -14.28 -9.66
C PHE A 388 16.12 -13.14 -8.64
N PRO A 389 16.88 -12.06 -8.73
CA PRO A 389 16.77 -10.93 -7.81
C PRO A 389 15.41 -10.27 -7.92
N SER A 390 14.70 -10.12 -6.81
CA SER A 390 13.46 -9.36 -6.77
C SER A 390 13.74 -7.86 -6.98
N ARG A 391 12.87 -7.21 -7.75
CA ARG A 391 12.85 -5.76 -7.94
C ARG A 391 11.70 -5.19 -7.15
N PHE A 392 11.99 -4.36 -6.17
CA PHE A 392 10.98 -3.74 -5.33
C PHE A 392 10.69 -2.32 -5.80
N SER A 393 9.39 -2.02 -5.99
CA SER A 393 8.97 -0.66 -6.26
C SER A 393 9.25 0.23 -5.04
N LYS A 394 9.44 1.52 -5.30
CA LYS A 394 9.31 2.54 -4.27
C LYS A 394 7.83 2.64 -3.86
N ASN A 395 7.58 3.20 -2.68
CA ASN A 395 6.24 3.46 -2.18
C ASN A 395 5.49 4.50 -3.03
N PHE A 396 4.19 4.64 -2.82
CA PHE A 396 3.34 5.66 -3.42
C PHE A 396 3.38 5.67 -4.96
N ALA A 397 3.05 4.53 -5.57
CA ALA A 397 2.93 4.41 -7.02
C ALA A 397 1.52 3.97 -7.45
N TYR A 398 0.97 4.60 -8.48
CA TYR A 398 -0.16 4.08 -9.22
C TYR A 398 0.37 3.51 -10.55
N ILE A 399 0.30 2.20 -10.72
CA ILE A 399 0.74 1.50 -11.94
C ILE A 399 -0.52 1.26 -12.80
N ALA A 400 -0.67 2.07 -13.85
CA ALA A 400 -1.90 2.14 -14.64
C ALA A 400 -1.76 1.39 -15.98
N GLY A 401 -1.79 0.06 -15.95
CA GLY A 401 -1.66 -0.79 -17.15
C GLY A 401 -2.76 -0.56 -18.19
N GLN A 402 -3.94 -0.07 -17.78
CA GLN A 402 -5.05 0.27 -18.66
C GLN A 402 -4.77 1.43 -19.62
N THR A 403 -3.76 2.28 -19.34
CA THR A 403 -3.41 3.42 -20.20
C THR A 403 -2.62 3.00 -21.45
N ALA A 404 -2.04 1.81 -21.46
CA ALA A 404 -1.24 1.35 -22.59
C ALA A 404 -2.07 1.24 -23.87
N PRO A 405 -1.51 1.64 -25.03
CA PRO A 405 -2.21 1.47 -26.32
C PRO A 405 -2.34 0.00 -26.71
N GLY A 406 -3.08 -0.28 -27.79
CA GLY A 406 -3.15 -1.58 -28.45
C GLY A 406 -3.52 -2.73 -27.52
N LYS A 407 -2.70 -3.78 -27.48
CA LYS A 407 -2.91 -4.97 -26.65
C LYS A 407 -2.46 -4.80 -25.18
N GLY A 408 -1.91 -3.64 -24.84
CA GLY A 408 -1.36 -3.39 -23.51
C GLY A 408 0.07 -3.87 -23.34
N VAL A 409 0.52 -3.98 -22.10
CA VAL A 409 1.89 -4.37 -21.75
C VAL A 409 1.95 -5.70 -21.03
N CYS A 410 3.03 -6.47 -21.29
CA CYS A 410 3.38 -7.68 -20.56
C CYS A 410 4.80 -7.58 -20.02
N ILE A 411 4.97 -7.74 -18.71
CA ILE A 411 6.29 -7.80 -18.09
C ILE A 411 6.78 -9.24 -18.15
N LYS A 412 7.74 -9.49 -19.03
CA LYS A 412 8.40 -10.78 -19.22
C LYS A 412 9.56 -10.93 -18.24
N SER A 413 9.81 -12.15 -17.81
CA SER A 413 10.84 -12.50 -16.80
C SER A 413 10.62 -11.75 -15.48
N SER A 414 9.36 -11.54 -15.11
CA SER A 414 8.97 -10.76 -13.92
C SER A 414 9.48 -11.39 -12.62
N ASN A 415 9.90 -10.58 -11.70
CA ASN A 415 10.07 -10.86 -10.28
C ASN A 415 9.92 -9.54 -9.50
N ILE A 416 8.80 -8.87 -9.76
CA ILE A 416 8.47 -7.55 -9.21
C ILE A 416 7.86 -7.71 -7.83
N GLY A 417 8.33 -6.92 -6.86
CA GLY A 417 7.71 -6.72 -5.56
C GLY A 417 7.15 -5.31 -5.45
N LEU A 418 5.91 -5.17 -5.01
CA LEU A 418 5.27 -3.87 -4.82
C LEU A 418 5.63 -3.28 -3.46
N GLY A 419 5.80 -1.96 -3.42
CA GLY A 419 6.03 -1.16 -2.22
C GLY A 419 4.75 -0.92 -1.42
N SER A 420 4.84 -0.06 -0.40
CA SER A 420 3.66 0.39 0.35
C SER A 420 2.89 1.47 -0.41
N ASP A 421 1.59 1.53 -0.15
CA ASP A 421 0.68 2.49 -0.78
C ASP A 421 0.73 2.45 -2.31
N VAL A 422 0.76 1.24 -2.87
CA VAL A 422 0.79 1.00 -4.31
C VAL A 422 -0.58 0.55 -4.81
N ILE A 423 -1.05 1.20 -5.87
CA ILE A 423 -2.19 0.80 -6.68
C ILE A 423 -1.65 0.17 -7.96
N CYS A 424 -2.03 -1.08 -8.26
CA CYS A 424 -1.60 -1.76 -9.48
C CYS A 424 -2.81 -2.30 -10.22
N ARG A 425 -3.11 -1.78 -11.40
CA ARG A 425 -4.29 -2.17 -12.19
C ARG A 425 -3.94 -2.59 -13.62
N HIS A 426 -4.63 -3.61 -14.11
CA HIS A 426 -4.60 -4.12 -15.50
C HIS A 426 -3.20 -4.48 -16.03
N MET A 427 -2.28 -4.86 -15.14
CA MET A 427 -0.94 -5.29 -15.50
C MET A 427 -0.86 -6.80 -15.76
N ARG A 428 0.14 -7.23 -16.53
CA ARG A 428 0.47 -8.64 -16.76
C ARG A 428 1.92 -8.90 -16.36
N PHE A 429 2.10 -9.72 -15.32
CA PHE A 429 3.40 -10.14 -14.82
C PHE A 429 3.59 -11.62 -15.09
N LYS A 430 4.49 -11.98 -16.00
CA LYS A 430 4.78 -13.36 -16.35
C LYS A 430 6.25 -13.68 -16.06
N ARG A 431 6.49 -14.72 -15.24
CA ARG A 431 7.84 -15.07 -14.82
C ARG A 431 8.61 -15.84 -15.89
N GLY A 432 8.08 -16.96 -16.34
CA GLY A 432 8.68 -17.88 -17.30
C GLY A 432 9.81 -18.76 -16.76
N GLY A 433 10.15 -19.78 -17.53
CA GLY A 433 11.10 -20.85 -17.18
C GLY A 433 12.53 -20.60 -17.63
N ASP A 434 13.14 -19.49 -17.24
CA ASP A 434 14.50 -19.08 -17.58
C ASP A 434 15.62 -19.78 -16.77
N GLY A 435 15.26 -20.78 -15.95
CA GLY A 435 16.19 -21.53 -15.10
C GLY A 435 16.40 -20.91 -13.71
N TYR A 436 15.82 -19.75 -13.42
CA TYR A 436 15.88 -19.11 -12.12
C TYR A 436 14.59 -19.28 -11.33
N THR A 437 14.73 -19.46 -10.01
CA THR A 437 13.59 -19.52 -9.09
C THR A 437 13.10 -18.11 -8.76
N GLY A 438 11.82 -17.84 -8.95
CA GLY A 438 11.22 -16.54 -8.61
C GLY A 438 9.70 -16.53 -8.73
N ASN A 439 9.11 -15.50 -8.11
CA ASN A 439 7.68 -15.20 -8.23
C ASN A 439 7.42 -14.35 -9.47
N ALA A 440 6.22 -14.41 -10.02
CA ALA A 440 5.83 -13.44 -11.06
C ALA A 440 5.56 -12.07 -10.44
N LEU A 441 4.88 -12.04 -9.30
CA LEU A 441 4.52 -10.83 -8.57
C LEU A 441 4.61 -11.06 -7.06
N GLY A 442 5.07 -10.06 -6.34
CA GLY A 442 5.08 -10.03 -4.89
C GLY A 442 4.51 -8.73 -4.34
N CYS A 443 3.94 -8.80 -3.14
CA CYS A 443 3.54 -7.66 -2.35
C CYS A 443 3.72 -8.01 -0.87
N GLY A 444 4.81 -7.57 -0.27
CA GLY A 444 5.10 -7.80 1.15
C GLY A 444 5.03 -6.52 1.98
N ASN A 445 4.52 -5.43 1.40
CA ASN A 445 4.45 -4.10 2.01
C ASN A 445 2.99 -3.67 2.24
N ASP A 446 2.80 -2.62 3.02
CA ASP A 446 1.51 -2.24 3.59
C ASP A 446 0.65 -1.38 2.64
N ASN A 447 -0.67 -1.38 2.86
CA ASN A 447 -1.65 -0.52 2.17
C ASN A 447 -1.53 -0.62 0.64
N THR A 448 -1.63 -1.83 0.09
CA THR A 448 -1.47 -2.05 -1.35
C THR A 448 -2.69 -2.76 -1.93
N ILE A 449 -3.15 -2.30 -3.08
CA ILE A 449 -4.23 -2.93 -3.83
C ILE A 449 -3.77 -3.35 -5.23
N ILE A 450 -4.04 -4.60 -5.56
CA ILE A 450 -3.79 -5.20 -6.87
C ILE A 450 -5.15 -5.58 -7.44
N ASP A 451 -5.52 -4.97 -8.55
CA ASP A 451 -6.84 -5.07 -9.16
C ASP A 451 -6.71 -5.41 -10.65
N HIS A 452 -7.57 -6.28 -11.16
CA HIS A 452 -7.60 -6.68 -12.59
C HIS A 452 -6.21 -6.97 -13.17
N THR A 453 -5.36 -7.67 -12.42
CA THR A 453 -3.97 -7.96 -12.80
C THR A 453 -3.81 -9.46 -13.05
N THR A 454 -2.96 -9.82 -14.00
CA THR A 454 -2.62 -11.23 -14.28
C THR A 454 -1.19 -11.52 -13.83
N ALA A 455 -1.02 -12.50 -12.95
CA ALA A 455 0.26 -13.11 -12.60
C ALA A 455 0.32 -14.54 -13.15
N ALA A 456 1.39 -14.91 -13.88
CA ALA A 456 1.50 -16.20 -14.50
C ALA A 456 2.93 -16.75 -14.52
N TRP A 457 3.04 -18.07 -14.68
CA TRP A 457 4.28 -18.79 -14.95
C TRP A 457 5.34 -18.65 -13.86
N GLY A 458 4.91 -18.52 -12.59
CA GLY A 458 5.83 -18.51 -11.45
C GLY A 458 6.62 -19.81 -11.35
N THR A 459 7.90 -19.71 -10.96
CA THR A 459 8.79 -20.87 -10.79
C THR A 459 9.09 -21.17 -9.32
N ASP A 460 8.60 -20.35 -8.39
CA ASP A 460 8.47 -20.60 -6.95
C ASP A 460 6.99 -20.53 -6.59
N GLU A 461 6.46 -19.42 -6.09
CA GLU A 461 5.04 -19.10 -6.18
C GLU A 461 4.80 -18.13 -7.36
N THR A 462 3.59 -18.13 -7.90
CA THR A 462 3.25 -17.12 -8.91
C THR A 462 2.99 -15.77 -8.26
N LEU A 463 2.32 -15.75 -7.09
CA LEU A 463 2.10 -14.57 -6.25
C LEU A 463 2.60 -14.80 -4.81
N SER A 464 3.18 -13.77 -4.18
CA SER A 464 3.49 -13.80 -2.74
C SER A 464 3.15 -12.47 -2.06
N THR A 465 2.35 -12.52 -0.97
CA THR A 465 2.01 -11.34 -0.16
C THR A 465 2.49 -11.46 1.28
N ARG A 466 3.55 -12.23 1.52
CA ARG A 466 4.08 -12.42 2.87
C ARG A 466 4.54 -11.13 3.50
N GLY A 467 4.10 -10.86 4.73
CA GLY A 467 4.48 -9.69 5.52
C GLY A 467 3.61 -8.46 5.32
N ALA A 468 2.73 -8.42 4.33
CA ALA A 468 1.87 -7.28 4.05
C ALA A 468 0.82 -7.03 5.15
N LYS A 469 0.46 -5.77 5.33
CA LYS A 469 -0.67 -5.33 6.15
C LYS A 469 -1.57 -4.45 5.31
N ASN A 470 -2.89 -4.66 5.40
CA ASN A 470 -3.87 -3.96 4.56
C ASN A 470 -3.60 -4.17 3.06
N VAL A 471 -3.47 -5.42 2.64
CA VAL A 471 -3.34 -5.77 1.23
C VAL A 471 -4.67 -6.26 0.67
N THR A 472 -4.98 -5.86 -0.56
CA THR A 472 -6.07 -6.44 -1.36
C THR A 472 -5.52 -6.98 -2.67
N PHE A 473 -5.93 -8.20 -3.01
CA PHE A 473 -5.77 -8.79 -4.33
C PHE A 473 -7.16 -9.17 -4.82
N GLN A 474 -7.72 -8.40 -5.75
CA GLN A 474 -9.10 -8.54 -6.22
C GLN A 474 -9.21 -8.61 -7.72
N TYR A 475 -10.27 -9.24 -8.25
CA TYR A 475 -10.60 -9.36 -9.67
C TYR A 475 -9.37 -9.67 -10.55
N SER A 476 -8.47 -10.49 -10.04
CA SER A 476 -7.19 -10.77 -10.67
C SER A 476 -7.05 -12.24 -11.04
N MET A 477 -6.08 -12.57 -11.90
CA MET A 477 -5.85 -13.93 -12.33
C MET A 477 -4.46 -14.41 -11.89
N ILE A 478 -4.40 -15.62 -11.35
CA ILE A 478 -3.16 -16.38 -11.13
C ILE A 478 -3.24 -17.63 -11.99
N SER A 479 -2.33 -17.81 -12.94
CA SER A 479 -2.43 -18.90 -13.89
C SER A 479 -1.13 -19.63 -14.17
N GLU A 480 -1.26 -20.94 -14.40
CA GLU A 480 -0.25 -21.78 -15.01
C GLU A 480 1.13 -21.66 -14.33
N ALA A 481 1.15 -21.77 -12.99
CA ALA A 481 2.40 -21.87 -12.28
C ALA A 481 3.22 -23.06 -12.83
N LEU A 482 4.50 -22.81 -13.18
CA LEU A 482 5.31 -23.81 -13.89
C LEU A 482 5.70 -24.96 -12.98
N GLY A 483 5.45 -26.19 -13.43
CA GLY A 483 5.58 -27.40 -12.62
C GLY A 483 7.02 -27.85 -12.39
N ILE A 484 7.67 -28.40 -13.41
CA ILE A 484 9.02 -28.97 -13.32
C ILE A 484 10.01 -28.05 -14.02
N THR A 485 10.44 -27.00 -13.34
CA THR A 485 11.30 -25.96 -13.90
C THR A 485 12.76 -26.02 -13.45
N GLY A 486 13.12 -26.98 -12.58
CA GLY A 486 14.46 -27.01 -11.97
C GLY A 486 14.61 -26.06 -10.77
N HIS A 487 13.56 -25.91 -10.00
CA HIS A 487 13.57 -25.09 -8.78
C HIS A 487 14.73 -25.48 -7.84
N LYS A 488 15.49 -24.48 -7.37
CA LYS A 488 16.76 -24.65 -6.63
C LYS A 488 16.70 -25.55 -5.38
N LYS A 489 15.54 -25.65 -4.71
CA LYS A 489 15.34 -26.44 -3.49
C LYS A 489 14.84 -27.86 -3.76
N TYR A 490 14.43 -28.16 -4.98
CA TYR A 490 13.78 -29.42 -5.30
C TYR A 490 14.58 -30.20 -6.34
N ALA A 491 14.62 -31.53 -6.15
CA ALA A 491 15.25 -32.40 -7.12
C ALA A 491 14.56 -32.26 -8.49
N ASP A 492 15.33 -32.46 -9.54
CA ASP A 492 14.81 -32.52 -10.89
C ASP A 492 13.66 -33.55 -11.01
N GLY A 493 12.59 -33.16 -11.66
CA GLY A 493 11.38 -33.97 -11.78
C GLY A 493 10.34 -33.78 -10.66
N LYS A 494 10.61 -32.98 -9.64
CA LYS A 494 9.63 -32.64 -8.63
C LYS A 494 8.79 -31.43 -9.04
N ASN A 495 7.47 -31.60 -9.10
CA ASN A 495 6.55 -30.52 -9.43
C ASN A 495 6.51 -29.47 -8.32
N HIS A 496 6.59 -28.19 -8.69
CA HIS A 496 6.52 -27.02 -7.82
C HIS A 496 5.64 -25.90 -8.41
N GLY A 497 4.65 -26.22 -9.22
CA GLY A 497 3.71 -25.28 -9.84
C GLY A 497 2.73 -24.70 -8.84
N PHE A 498 3.13 -23.71 -8.06
CA PHE A 498 2.36 -23.13 -6.97
C PHE A 498 1.75 -21.76 -7.31
N ALA A 499 0.44 -21.60 -7.02
CA ALA A 499 -0.27 -20.38 -7.29
C ALA A 499 0.18 -19.24 -6.37
N ALA A 500 -0.08 -19.34 -5.07
CA ALA A 500 0.17 -18.20 -4.20
C ALA A 500 0.54 -18.61 -2.77
N THR A 501 1.46 -17.87 -2.18
CA THR A 501 1.63 -17.83 -0.74
C THR A 501 1.17 -16.47 -0.23
N ILE A 502 0.08 -16.47 0.53
CA ILE A 502 -0.52 -15.27 1.12
C ILE A 502 -0.25 -15.22 2.61
N GLY A 503 -0.07 -14.04 3.13
CA GLY A 503 0.26 -13.86 4.55
C GLY A 503 0.34 -12.40 4.92
N GLY A 504 0.83 -12.15 6.12
CA GLY A 504 0.93 -10.82 6.68
C GLY A 504 -0.07 -10.60 7.80
N SER A 505 -0.23 -9.34 8.23
CA SER A 505 -1.06 -9.01 9.38
C SER A 505 -2.55 -8.94 9.03
N VAL A 506 -2.88 -8.37 7.88
CA VAL A 506 -4.27 -8.25 7.38
C VAL A 506 -4.29 -8.29 5.86
N GLY A 507 -5.18 -9.09 5.26
CA GLY A 507 -5.28 -9.17 3.80
C GLY A 507 -6.62 -9.69 3.29
N SER A 508 -7.07 -9.15 2.16
CA SER A 508 -8.27 -9.56 1.42
C SER A 508 -7.91 -10.14 0.07
N PHE A 509 -8.48 -11.28 -0.26
CA PHE A 509 -8.27 -12.01 -1.51
C PHE A 509 -9.62 -12.41 -2.08
N SER A 510 -10.13 -11.65 -3.06
CA SER A 510 -11.52 -11.78 -3.50
C SER A 510 -11.68 -11.72 -5.01
N HIS A 511 -12.69 -12.42 -5.53
CA HIS A 511 -13.06 -12.42 -6.95
C HIS A 511 -11.91 -12.76 -7.90
N ASN A 512 -10.96 -13.61 -7.48
CA ASN A 512 -9.82 -13.99 -8.28
C ASN A 512 -10.04 -15.34 -8.98
N LEU A 513 -9.45 -15.49 -10.15
CA LEU A 513 -9.35 -16.75 -10.87
C LEU A 513 -7.96 -17.37 -10.67
N LEU A 514 -7.90 -18.54 -10.03
CA LEU A 514 -6.70 -19.36 -9.92
C LEU A 514 -6.87 -20.57 -10.82
N VAL A 515 -6.04 -20.71 -11.84
CA VAL A 515 -6.27 -21.72 -12.89
C VAL A 515 -4.98 -22.45 -13.26
N ASN A 516 -5.10 -23.78 -13.37
CA ASN A 516 -4.01 -24.68 -13.82
C ASN A 516 -2.73 -24.58 -12.96
N CYS A 517 -2.89 -24.45 -11.63
CA CYS A 517 -1.78 -24.43 -10.68
C CYS A 517 -1.83 -25.70 -9.81
N ASN A 518 -0.70 -26.42 -9.69
CA ASN A 518 -0.63 -27.70 -8.98
C ASN A 518 -0.99 -27.60 -7.49
N GLY A 519 -0.66 -26.47 -6.84
CA GLY A 519 -0.94 -26.29 -5.43
C GLY A 519 -0.90 -24.86 -4.96
N ARG A 520 -1.12 -24.69 -3.65
CA ARG A 520 -1.18 -23.38 -2.98
C ARG A 520 -2.23 -22.46 -3.59
N ASN A 521 -3.43 -22.96 -3.76
CA ASN A 521 -4.58 -22.23 -4.31
C ASN A 521 -5.56 -21.77 -3.20
N TRP A 522 -5.20 -21.07 -2.26
CA TRP A 522 -4.12 -20.29 -1.67
C TRP A 522 -3.24 -21.09 -0.69
N SER A 523 -2.06 -20.58 -0.26
CA SER A 523 -1.33 -21.10 0.88
C SER A 523 -1.12 -19.99 1.90
N MET A 524 -1.74 -20.12 3.07
CA MET A 524 -1.66 -19.11 4.11
C MET A 524 -0.37 -19.24 4.90
N ALA A 525 0.31 -18.12 5.10
CA ALA A 525 1.55 -18.01 5.84
C ALA A 525 1.46 -16.86 6.85
N GLY A 526 0.41 -16.86 7.66
CA GLY A 526 0.23 -15.92 8.74
C GLY A 526 1.33 -16.04 9.79
N ALA A 527 1.80 -17.28 10.03
CA ALA A 527 2.91 -17.58 10.91
C ALA A 527 2.79 -16.98 12.32
N LEU A 528 3.93 -16.73 12.95
CA LEU A 528 4.00 -16.10 14.26
C LEU A 528 4.52 -14.66 14.12
N ASP A 529 4.00 -13.75 14.94
CA ASP A 529 4.56 -12.41 15.09
C ASP A 529 5.92 -12.44 15.83
N GLY A 530 6.57 -11.27 15.97
CA GLY A 530 7.85 -11.17 16.66
C GLY A 530 7.84 -11.55 18.15
N ALA A 531 6.65 -11.58 18.78
CA ALA A 531 6.44 -12.04 20.15
C ALA A 531 6.11 -13.54 20.24
N GLY A 532 5.98 -14.23 19.10
CA GLY A 532 5.66 -15.66 19.02
C GLY A 532 4.17 -15.96 19.11
N ASN A 533 3.27 -14.96 18.89
CA ASN A 533 1.84 -15.19 18.81
C ASN A 533 1.42 -15.47 17.38
N ALA A 534 0.33 -16.22 17.18
CA ALA A 534 -0.23 -16.42 15.86
C ALA A 534 -0.65 -15.06 15.24
N ALA A 535 -0.24 -14.82 14.00
CA ALA A 535 -0.50 -13.60 13.27
C ALA A 535 -1.36 -13.85 12.02
N GLY A 536 -1.88 -12.78 11.43
CA GLY A 536 -2.61 -12.79 10.18
C GLY A 536 -4.13 -12.90 10.34
N GLU A 537 -4.80 -11.94 9.73
CA GLU A 537 -6.26 -11.90 9.53
C GLU A 537 -6.49 -11.94 8.02
N LEU A 538 -6.84 -13.12 7.50
CA LEU A 538 -6.90 -13.36 6.06
C LEU A 538 -8.34 -13.65 5.63
N ASP A 539 -8.83 -12.86 4.69
CA ASP A 539 -10.17 -12.97 4.13
C ASP A 539 -10.13 -13.44 2.69
N MET A 540 -10.62 -14.64 2.45
CA MET A 540 -10.63 -15.31 1.14
C MET A 540 -12.06 -15.60 0.72
N PHE A 541 -12.62 -14.80 -0.15
CA PHE A 541 -14.02 -14.95 -0.56
C PHE A 541 -14.21 -14.76 -2.06
N ASN A 542 -15.24 -15.41 -2.60
CA ASN A 542 -15.65 -15.31 -3.99
C ASN A 542 -14.55 -15.63 -5.03
N ASN A 543 -13.50 -16.37 -4.64
CA ASN A 543 -12.50 -16.82 -5.60
C ASN A 543 -12.98 -18.05 -6.37
N VAL A 544 -12.52 -18.17 -7.60
CA VAL A 544 -12.71 -19.34 -8.45
C VAL A 544 -11.38 -20.06 -8.60
N VAL A 545 -11.36 -21.35 -8.33
CA VAL A 545 -10.17 -22.20 -8.51
C VAL A 545 -10.51 -23.33 -9.48
N TYR A 546 -9.74 -23.47 -10.54
CA TYR A 546 -9.90 -24.50 -11.52
C TYR A 546 -8.66 -25.37 -11.72
N ASN A 547 -8.86 -26.69 -11.81
CA ASN A 547 -7.87 -27.69 -12.22
C ASN A 547 -6.59 -27.71 -11.38
N TRP A 548 -6.73 -27.69 -10.06
CA TRP A 548 -5.59 -27.87 -9.15
C TRP A 548 -5.12 -29.31 -9.06
N GLY A 549 -3.87 -29.54 -8.66
CA GLY A 549 -3.27 -30.88 -8.48
C GLY A 549 -3.51 -31.51 -7.10
N GLY A 550 -2.44 -31.81 -6.40
CA GLY A 550 -2.47 -32.50 -5.10
C GLY A 550 -2.69 -31.58 -3.88
N ARG A 551 -2.55 -30.28 -4.01
CA ARG A 551 -2.76 -29.29 -2.96
C ARG A 551 -3.80 -28.27 -3.40
N THR A 552 -4.64 -27.85 -2.44
CA THR A 552 -5.64 -26.82 -2.64
C THR A 552 -5.28 -25.58 -1.81
N THR A 553 -6.24 -25.00 -1.12
CA THR A 553 -5.99 -24.00 -0.09
C THR A 553 -5.51 -24.68 1.17
N ASP A 554 -4.38 -24.22 1.69
CA ASP A 554 -3.76 -24.77 2.90
C ASP A 554 -2.99 -23.69 3.70
N GLY A 555 -2.42 -24.10 4.83
CA GLY A 555 -1.66 -23.20 5.70
C GLY A 555 -2.44 -22.75 6.92
N GLY A 556 -1.94 -21.72 7.59
CA GLY A 556 -2.54 -21.20 8.80
C GLY A 556 -2.27 -19.71 9.02
N ALA A 557 -3.21 -19.07 9.69
CA ALA A 557 -3.11 -17.71 10.19
C ALA A 557 -3.93 -17.61 11.48
N ARG A 558 -3.80 -16.50 12.19
CA ARG A 558 -4.56 -16.30 13.44
C ARG A 558 -6.07 -16.38 13.20
N LEU A 559 -6.59 -15.61 12.26
CA LEU A 559 -8.00 -15.62 11.88
C LEU A 559 -8.12 -15.78 10.37
N MET A 560 -8.86 -16.78 9.93
CA MET A 560 -9.04 -17.12 8.53
C MET A 560 -10.54 -17.15 8.19
N GLN A 561 -10.95 -16.40 7.20
CA GLN A 561 -12.29 -16.48 6.60
C GLN A 561 -12.19 -17.07 5.20
N PHE A 562 -12.99 -18.08 4.90
CA PHE A 562 -13.02 -18.76 3.62
C PHE A 562 -14.49 -18.92 3.20
N VAL A 563 -14.97 -17.97 2.38
CA VAL A 563 -16.40 -17.75 2.17
C VAL A 563 -16.78 -17.71 0.70
N ASN A 564 -17.82 -18.44 0.32
CA ASN A 564 -18.43 -18.41 -1.00
C ASN A 564 -17.44 -18.55 -2.18
N ASN A 565 -16.38 -19.35 -2.02
CA ASN A 565 -15.45 -19.66 -3.10
C ASN A 565 -15.99 -20.82 -3.95
N TYR A 566 -15.66 -20.85 -5.24
CA TYR A 566 -16.05 -21.91 -6.17
C TYR A 566 -14.83 -22.67 -6.68
N TYR A 567 -14.77 -23.97 -6.39
CA TYR A 567 -13.68 -24.86 -6.76
C TYR A 567 -14.15 -25.87 -7.77
N LYS A 568 -13.68 -25.78 -9.02
CA LYS A 568 -14.03 -26.66 -10.12
C LYS A 568 -12.92 -27.67 -10.40
N MET A 569 -13.19 -28.96 -10.19
CA MET A 569 -12.24 -30.03 -10.46
C MET A 569 -11.98 -30.20 -11.95
N GLY A 570 -10.71 -30.20 -12.35
CA GLY A 570 -10.26 -30.56 -13.68
C GLY A 570 -9.50 -31.88 -13.72
N ASP A 571 -8.90 -32.22 -14.86
CA ASP A 571 -8.19 -33.49 -15.07
C ASP A 571 -6.96 -33.65 -14.17
N ALA A 572 -6.24 -32.56 -13.81
CA ALA A 572 -5.14 -32.60 -12.88
C ALA A 572 -5.56 -32.84 -11.43
N THR A 573 -6.81 -32.54 -11.09
CA THR A 573 -7.27 -32.52 -9.69
C THR A 573 -7.26 -33.92 -9.08
N SER A 574 -6.47 -34.08 -8.03
CA SER A 574 -6.38 -35.31 -7.25
C SER A 574 -6.85 -35.15 -5.78
N ASN A 575 -6.77 -33.96 -5.21
CA ASN A 575 -7.24 -33.66 -3.85
C ASN A 575 -8.66 -33.06 -3.88
N LYS A 576 -9.56 -33.63 -3.07
CA LYS A 576 -10.97 -33.19 -2.98
C LYS A 576 -11.25 -32.27 -1.79
N VAL A 577 -10.25 -31.98 -0.95
CA VAL A 577 -10.37 -31.05 0.16
C VAL A 577 -10.17 -29.64 -0.37
N LEU A 578 -11.07 -28.72 -0.09
CA LEU A 578 -10.98 -27.33 -0.53
C LEU A 578 -10.01 -26.52 0.36
N PHE A 579 -10.10 -26.73 1.67
CA PHE A 579 -9.27 -26.02 2.61
C PHE A 579 -8.74 -26.94 3.71
N THR A 580 -7.42 -26.93 3.90
CA THR A 580 -6.72 -27.61 5.00
C THR A 580 -6.10 -26.56 5.92
N ALA A 581 -6.72 -26.28 7.05
CA ALA A 581 -6.12 -25.46 8.08
C ALA A 581 -4.95 -26.20 8.73
N GLN A 582 -3.76 -25.62 8.68
CA GLN A 582 -2.53 -26.21 9.23
C GLN A 582 -2.10 -25.42 10.46
N ASN A 583 -2.52 -25.88 11.64
CA ASN A 583 -2.15 -25.24 12.88
C ASN A 583 -0.64 -25.39 13.14
N GLU A 584 0.03 -24.28 13.44
CA GLU A 584 1.45 -24.26 13.71
C GLU A 584 1.81 -25.10 14.96
N ARG A 585 2.95 -25.81 14.87
CA ARG A 585 3.37 -26.76 15.93
C ARG A 585 4.04 -26.10 17.12
N SER A 586 4.56 -24.90 16.97
CA SER A 586 5.50 -24.28 17.91
C SER A 586 5.07 -22.94 18.50
N GLY A 587 3.86 -22.48 18.24
CA GLY A 587 3.34 -21.22 18.76
C GLY A 587 2.11 -21.40 19.66
N PRO A 588 1.60 -20.29 20.25
CA PRO A 588 0.27 -20.28 20.83
C PRO A 588 -0.73 -20.70 19.75
N ARG A 589 -1.65 -21.59 20.13
CA ARG A 589 -2.52 -22.30 19.17
C ARG A 589 -3.80 -21.53 18.86
N ASP A 590 -3.68 -20.22 18.69
CA ASP A 590 -4.81 -19.33 18.44
C ASP A 590 -4.95 -19.12 16.92
N GLN A 591 -5.18 -20.22 16.19
CA GLN A 591 -5.44 -20.21 14.75
C GLN A 591 -6.86 -20.74 14.50
N PHE A 592 -7.72 -19.86 14.00
CA PHE A 592 -9.14 -20.12 13.86
C PHE A 592 -9.60 -19.89 12.43
N ALA A 593 -10.60 -20.66 12.00
CA ALA A 593 -11.17 -20.55 10.67
C ALA A 593 -12.70 -20.49 10.72
N TYR A 594 -13.26 -19.57 9.97
CA TYR A 594 -14.66 -19.51 9.59
C TYR A 594 -14.79 -19.94 8.13
N VAL A 595 -15.67 -20.90 7.83
CA VAL A 595 -15.91 -21.42 6.50
C VAL A 595 -17.40 -21.42 6.22
N SER A 596 -17.83 -20.89 5.06
CA SER A 596 -19.26 -20.86 4.73
C SER A 596 -19.49 -20.70 3.23
N GLY A 597 -20.50 -21.36 2.70
CA GLY A 597 -21.05 -21.17 1.35
C GLY A 597 -20.13 -21.60 0.19
N ASN A 598 -19.00 -22.30 0.46
CA ASN A 598 -18.08 -22.71 -0.59
C ASN A 598 -18.62 -23.93 -1.36
N ILE A 599 -18.34 -23.99 -2.64
CA ILE A 599 -18.80 -25.04 -3.54
C ILE A 599 -17.61 -25.77 -4.17
N ARG A 600 -17.67 -27.10 -4.21
CA ARG A 600 -16.82 -27.91 -5.07
C ARG A 600 -17.66 -28.49 -6.20
N GLU A 601 -17.33 -28.18 -7.45
CA GLU A 601 -17.82 -28.88 -8.62
C GLU A 601 -16.91 -30.08 -8.90
N ASN A 602 -17.48 -31.27 -8.90
CA ASN A 602 -16.79 -32.53 -9.21
C ASN A 602 -16.59 -32.69 -10.72
N LYS A 603 -15.73 -33.62 -11.14
CA LYS A 603 -15.45 -33.90 -12.56
C LYS A 603 -16.71 -34.34 -13.37
N ASP A 604 -17.73 -34.82 -12.70
CA ASP A 604 -19.03 -35.17 -13.26
C ASP A 604 -20.06 -34.03 -13.17
N HIS A 605 -19.59 -32.83 -12.85
CA HIS A 605 -20.35 -31.60 -12.66
C HIS A 605 -21.35 -31.61 -11.49
N THR A 606 -21.35 -32.65 -10.66
CA THR A 606 -22.12 -32.61 -9.41
C THR A 606 -21.49 -31.63 -8.41
N LEU A 607 -22.34 -30.91 -7.68
CA LEU A 607 -21.89 -29.94 -6.69
C LEU A 607 -21.82 -30.58 -5.30
N THR A 608 -20.76 -30.29 -4.58
CA THR A 608 -20.57 -30.63 -3.16
C THR A 608 -20.48 -29.33 -2.36
N SER A 609 -21.40 -29.19 -1.41
CA SER A 609 -21.43 -28.04 -0.48
C SER A 609 -20.48 -28.22 0.68
N ASP A 610 -20.45 -27.21 1.54
CA ASP A 610 -19.70 -27.18 2.79
C ASP A 610 -19.92 -28.42 3.66
N ALA A 611 -18.81 -29.06 4.06
CA ALA A 611 -18.87 -30.17 5.00
C ALA A 611 -17.53 -30.36 5.72
N LEU A 612 -17.49 -30.19 7.04
CA LEU A 612 -16.34 -30.50 7.87
C LEU A 612 -15.99 -32.00 7.76
N GLY A 613 -14.72 -32.29 7.60
CA GLY A 613 -14.22 -33.64 7.36
C GLY A 613 -14.32 -34.12 5.93
N VAL A 614 -15.08 -33.46 5.06
CA VAL A 614 -15.23 -33.78 3.63
C VAL A 614 -14.52 -32.74 2.76
N THR A 615 -14.97 -31.49 2.82
CA THR A 615 -14.39 -30.39 2.05
C THR A 615 -13.38 -29.58 2.86
N TYR A 616 -13.41 -29.67 4.18
CA TYR A 616 -12.50 -28.98 5.08
C TYR A 616 -11.83 -29.92 6.05
N LYS A 617 -10.54 -29.67 6.33
CA LYS A 617 -9.76 -30.40 7.32
C LYS A 617 -8.90 -29.45 8.12
N ALA A 618 -8.63 -29.81 9.37
CA ALA A 618 -7.61 -29.17 10.17
C ALA A 618 -6.54 -30.18 10.56
N THR A 619 -5.31 -29.75 10.68
CA THR A 619 -4.16 -30.58 11.10
C THR A 619 -3.38 -29.86 12.19
N GLY A 620 -2.53 -30.58 12.88
CA GLY A 620 -1.79 -30.04 14.02
C GLY A 620 -2.48 -30.34 15.36
N PRO A 621 -2.10 -29.64 16.43
CA PRO A 621 -2.69 -29.83 17.74
C PRO A 621 -4.14 -29.33 17.80
N GLU A 622 -5.03 -30.05 18.50
CA GLU A 622 -6.43 -29.68 18.75
C GLU A 622 -7.19 -29.20 17.49
N PRO A 623 -7.18 -29.97 16.39
CA PRO A 623 -7.75 -29.53 15.12
C PRO A 623 -9.24 -29.24 15.17
N GLU A 624 -9.96 -29.80 16.12
CA GLU A 624 -11.39 -29.57 16.36
C GLU A 624 -11.69 -28.15 16.84
N LYS A 625 -10.74 -27.49 17.47
CA LYS A 625 -10.89 -26.11 17.97
C LYS A 625 -10.68 -25.05 16.87
N THR A 626 -10.26 -25.43 15.70
CA THR A 626 -10.00 -24.52 14.57
C THR A 626 -11.27 -23.85 14.05
N TRP A 627 -12.41 -24.57 14.09
CA TRP A 627 -13.61 -24.15 13.38
C TRP A 627 -14.53 -23.29 14.21
N TYR A 628 -14.92 -22.13 13.64
CA TYR A 628 -15.86 -21.19 14.25
C TYR A 628 -17.16 -21.12 13.46
N SER A 629 -18.26 -20.80 14.14
CA SER A 629 -19.60 -20.69 13.56
C SER A 629 -19.95 -19.29 13.10
N GLU A 630 -19.18 -18.28 13.50
CA GLU A 630 -19.41 -16.87 13.19
C GLU A 630 -18.18 -16.25 12.57
N ARG A 631 -18.38 -15.21 11.76
CA ARG A 631 -17.31 -14.42 11.16
C ARG A 631 -16.53 -13.68 12.23
N PHE A 632 -15.25 -13.47 11.99
CA PHE A 632 -14.37 -12.77 12.92
C PHE A 632 -14.40 -11.25 12.70
N PHE A 633 -14.57 -10.82 11.45
CA PHE A 633 -14.51 -9.43 11.03
C PHE A 633 -15.32 -9.21 9.75
N ASP A 634 -15.64 -7.95 9.45
CA ASP A 634 -16.28 -7.57 8.19
C ASP A 634 -15.27 -7.63 7.03
N SER A 635 -15.71 -8.06 5.85
CA SER A 635 -14.87 -8.18 4.67
C SER A 635 -14.58 -6.83 4.00
N GLU A 636 -15.32 -5.79 4.36
CA GLU A 636 -15.22 -4.47 3.73
C GLU A 636 -15.35 -4.52 2.20
N ALA A 637 -16.22 -5.39 1.73
CA ALA A 637 -16.39 -5.72 0.32
C ALA A 637 -17.76 -6.36 0.05
N THR A 638 -18.16 -6.38 -1.21
CA THR A 638 -19.37 -7.07 -1.67
C THR A 638 -19.15 -8.57 -1.74
N ILE A 639 -19.98 -9.36 -1.07
CA ILE A 639 -19.91 -10.81 -1.09
C ILE A 639 -21.06 -11.39 -1.89
N HIS A 640 -20.74 -12.10 -2.97
CA HIS A 640 -21.67 -12.83 -3.81
C HIS A 640 -21.84 -14.29 -3.34
N SER A 641 -22.86 -14.99 -3.82
CA SER A 641 -22.89 -16.45 -3.67
C SER A 641 -21.75 -17.09 -4.48
N ALA A 642 -21.32 -18.30 -4.12
CA ALA A 642 -20.26 -18.98 -4.86
C ALA A 642 -20.61 -19.21 -6.34
N LYS A 643 -21.89 -19.41 -6.67
CA LYS A 643 -22.36 -19.58 -8.06
C LYS A 643 -22.31 -18.26 -8.84
N ASP A 644 -22.72 -17.16 -8.21
CA ASP A 644 -22.63 -15.83 -8.81
C ASP A 644 -21.16 -15.45 -9.01
N ALA A 645 -20.33 -15.69 -7.99
CA ALA A 645 -18.89 -15.46 -8.06
C ALA A 645 -18.24 -16.20 -9.24
N PHE A 646 -18.63 -17.45 -9.51
CA PHE A 646 -18.11 -18.19 -10.66
C PHE A 646 -18.36 -17.46 -11.98
N LYS A 647 -19.59 -16.95 -12.21
CA LYS A 647 -19.97 -16.23 -13.43
C LYS A 647 -19.28 -14.85 -13.51
N ILE A 648 -19.23 -14.13 -12.41
CA ILE A 648 -18.59 -12.81 -12.31
C ILE A 648 -17.10 -12.93 -12.56
N VAL A 649 -16.41 -13.81 -11.85
CA VAL A 649 -14.95 -13.99 -11.92
C VAL A 649 -14.51 -14.45 -13.32
N THR A 650 -15.23 -15.39 -13.92
CA THR A 650 -14.91 -15.82 -15.29
C THR A 650 -15.20 -14.75 -16.34
N SER A 651 -16.03 -13.75 -16.01
CA SER A 651 -16.30 -12.60 -16.88
C SER A 651 -15.31 -11.46 -16.70
N ASP A 652 -14.77 -11.23 -15.50
CA ASP A 652 -14.12 -9.97 -15.16
C ASP A 652 -12.71 -10.06 -14.55
N ALA A 653 -12.30 -11.20 -14.00
CA ALA A 653 -10.99 -11.32 -13.36
C ALA A 653 -9.82 -11.33 -14.37
N GLY A 654 -8.68 -10.78 -13.92
CA GLY A 654 -7.44 -10.65 -14.69
C GLY A 654 -7.29 -9.31 -15.40
N ALA A 655 -6.21 -9.12 -16.15
CA ALA A 655 -5.98 -7.88 -16.90
C ALA A 655 -6.93 -7.80 -18.09
N THR A 656 -8.08 -7.16 -17.90
CA THR A 656 -9.15 -7.04 -18.88
C THR A 656 -8.96 -5.85 -19.82
N MET A 657 -8.30 -4.80 -19.36
CA MET A 657 -8.01 -3.60 -20.14
C MET A 657 -6.52 -3.51 -20.49
N PRO A 658 -6.18 -2.84 -21.59
CA PRO A 658 -7.08 -2.42 -22.68
C PRO A 658 -7.72 -3.58 -23.44
N MET A 659 -7.15 -4.79 -23.36
CA MET A 659 -7.64 -6.01 -24.04
C MET A 659 -7.14 -7.25 -23.29
N ARG A 660 -7.93 -8.30 -23.25
CA ARG A 660 -7.50 -9.62 -22.77
C ARG A 660 -6.54 -10.29 -23.75
N ASP A 661 -5.50 -10.91 -23.23
CA ASP A 661 -4.57 -11.71 -24.03
C ASP A 661 -5.10 -13.12 -24.29
N ASP A 662 -4.45 -13.86 -25.21
CA ASP A 662 -4.90 -15.19 -25.64
C ASP A 662 -4.78 -16.23 -24.52
N GLN A 663 -3.75 -16.10 -23.64
CA GLN A 663 -3.61 -16.94 -22.45
C GLN A 663 -4.80 -16.73 -21.50
N HIS A 664 -5.21 -15.50 -21.27
CA HIS A 664 -6.35 -15.16 -20.44
C HIS A 664 -7.65 -15.80 -21.00
N LEU A 665 -7.94 -15.51 -22.27
CA LEU A 665 -9.15 -16.04 -22.93
C LEU A 665 -9.19 -17.57 -22.93
N ARG A 666 -8.06 -18.23 -23.12
CA ARG A 666 -7.94 -19.69 -23.05
C ARG A 666 -8.22 -20.21 -21.64
N ASN A 667 -7.60 -19.65 -20.62
CA ASN A 667 -7.78 -20.08 -19.23
C ASN A 667 -9.22 -19.90 -18.75
N VAL A 668 -9.89 -18.80 -19.15
CA VAL A 668 -11.32 -18.59 -18.85
C VAL A 668 -12.18 -19.65 -19.54
N ARG A 669 -11.95 -19.91 -20.83
CA ARG A 669 -12.70 -20.95 -21.57
C ARG A 669 -12.50 -22.33 -20.97
N GLU A 670 -11.26 -22.72 -20.63
CA GLU A 670 -10.95 -23.99 -19.97
C GLU A 670 -11.67 -24.12 -18.65
N THR A 671 -11.74 -23.03 -17.87
CA THR A 671 -12.46 -22.99 -16.59
C THR A 671 -13.97 -23.18 -16.81
N LEU A 672 -14.56 -22.47 -17.77
CA LEU A 672 -15.98 -22.59 -18.08
C LEU A 672 -16.36 -24.01 -18.55
N ASP A 673 -15.57 -24.59 -19.45
CA ASP A 673 -15.89 -25.86 -20.10
C ASP A 673 -15.41 -27.08 -19.31
N GLY A 674 -14.58 -26.91 -18.27
CA GLY A 674 -13.96 -28.02 -17.53
C GLY A 674 -12.94 -28.80 -18.36
N THR A 675 -12.29 -28.12 -19.32
CA THR A 675 -11.35 -28.72 -20.31
C THR A 675 -9.92 -28.26 -20.09
N TRP A 676 -9.03 -28.74 -20.92
CA TRP A 676 -7.64 -28.34 -20.96
C TRP A 676 -7.12 -28.33 -22.40
N THR A 677 -6.21 -27.47 -22.74
CA THR A 677 -5.59 -27.38 -24.06
C THR A 677 -4.18 -27.98 -24.04
N TYR A 678 -3.41 -27.66 -23.02
CA TYR A 678 -1.99 -28.03 -22.91
C TYR A 678 -1.73 -28.96 -21.72
N LYS A 679 -0.56 -29.57 -21.70
CA LYS A 679 -0.08 -30.41 -20.59
C LYS A 679 1.41 -30.23 -20.42
N GLY A 680 1.91 -30.48 -19.22
CA GLY A 680 3.34 -30.41 -18.94
C GLY A 680 4.14 -31.40 -19.76
N SER A 681 5.21 -30.92 -20.42
CA SER A 681 6.12 -31.73 -21.25
C SER A 681 6.89 -32.77 -20.43
N ARG A 682 7.15 -32.49 -19.16
CA ARG A 682 7.89 -33.35 -18.22
C ARG A 682 6.98 -34.10 -17.26
N SER A 683 5.99 -33.40 -16.69
CA SER A 683 5.02 -33.97 -15.75
C SER A 683 3.93 -34.78 -16.41
N GLY A 684 3.56 -34.44 -17.65
CA GLY A 684 2.42 -35.01 -18.38
C GLY A 684 1.07 -34.62 -17.80
N ILE A 685 1.02 -33.71 -16.81
CA ILE A 685 -0.22 -33.31 -16.15
C ILE A 685 -1.04 -32.42 -17.07
N LYS A 686 -2.32 -32.73 -17.19
CA LYS A 686 -3.26 -32.09 -18.10
C LYS A 686 -3.72 -30.73 -17.53
N GLY A 687 -3.58 -29.69 -18.32
CA GLY A 687 -3.87 -28.31 -17.95
C GLY A 687 -2.70 -27.62 -17.24
N GLU A 688 -1.91 -28.33 -16.43
CA GLU A 688 -0.69 -27.81 -15.82
C GLU A 688 0.47 -27.90 -16.82
N ILE A 689 1.36 -26.92 -16.84
CA ILE A 689 2.52 -26.87 -17.72
C ILE A 689 3.82 -26.81 -16.92
N ASP A 690 4.91 -27.27 -17.52
CA ASP A 690 6.24 -27.30 -16.88
C ASP A 690 7.14 -26.17 -17.40
N HIS A 691 6.83 -25.63 -18.57
CA HIS A 691 7.50 -24.53 -19.24
C HIS A 691 6.49 -23.77 -20.09
N GLU A 692 6.66 -22.50 -20.32
CA GLU A 692 5.78 -21.70 -21.17
C GLU A 692 5.68 -22.24 -22.59
N ASP A 693 6.73 -22.88 -23.12
CA ASP A 693 6.70 -23.52 -24.44
C ASP A 693 5.68 -24.63 -24.55
N ASP A 694 5.30 -25.28 -23.44
CA ASP A 694 4.22 -26.27 -23.41
C ASP A 694 2.87 -25.66 -23.83
N ALA A 695 2.70 -24.35 -23.60
CA ALA A 695 1.52 -23.59 -23.97
C ALA A 695 1.71 -22.71 -25.25
N GLY A 696 2.73 -22.99 -26.04
CA GLY A 696 3.02 -22.26 -27.27
C GLY A 696 4.02 -21.10 -27.12
N GLY A 697 4.58 -20.92 -25.94
CA GLY A 697 5.58 -19.89 -25.65
C GLY A 697 4.98 -18.52 -25.37
N TRP A 698 5.82 -17.51 -25.45
CA TRP A 698 5.45 -16.12 -25.19
C TRP A 698 4.54 -15.58 -26.29
N GLU A 699 3.40 -15.06 -25.89
CA GLU A 699 2.46 -14.40 -26.77
C GLU A 699 3.04 -13.10 -27.32
N THR A 700 2.70 -12.76 -28.56
CA THR A 700 3.12 -11.50 -29.18
C THR A 700 2.20 -10.36 -28.75
N TYR A 701 2.80 -9.33 -28.22
CA TYR A 701 2.17 -8.02 -27.97
C TYR A 701 2.73 -7.06 -29.00
N PRO A 702 1.93 -6.60 -29.98
CA PRO A 702 2.39 -5.62 -30.97
C PRO A 702 2.88 -4.35 -30.29
N GLU A 703 4.00 -3.83 -30.78
CA GLU A 703 4.47 -2.52 -30.31
C GLU A 703 3.64 -1.44 -31.00
N GLU A 704 2.94 -0.68 -30.18
CA GLU A 704 2.22 0.54 -30.59
C GLU A 704 2.69 1.68 -29.68
N ARG A 705 2.76 2.90 -30.22
CA ARG A 705 3.20 4.08 -29.50
C ARG A 705 2.17 5.18 -29.61
N ARG A 706 1.98 5.93 -28.56
CA ARG A 706 1.21 7.17 -28.60
C ARG A 706 1.95 8.19 -29.46
N ASP A 707 1.21 9.04 -30.17
CA ASP A 707 1.78 10.16 -30.88
C ASP A 707 2.39 11.17 -29.90
N ALA A 708 3.44 11.90 -30.33
CA ALA A 708 4.12 12.86 -29.46
C ALA A 708 3.26 14.01 -28.95
N ASN A 709 2.12 14.24 -29.59
CA ASN A 709 1.10 15.24 -29.23
C ASN A 709 -0.18 14.60 -28.69
N TRP A 710 -0.10 13.39 -28.17
CA TRP A 710 -1.24 12.71 -27.54
C TRP A 710 -1.62 13.38 -26.23
N ASP A 711 -0.64 13.83 -25.48
CA ASP A 711 -0.68 14.48 -24.19
C ASP A 711 0.40 15.58 -24.22
N THR A 712 -0.04 16.83 -24.43
CA THR A 712 0.84 17.95 -24.78
C THR A 712 1.66 18.44 -23.59
N ASP A 713 1.09 18.45 -22.38
CA ASP A 713 1.74 18.93 -21.16
C ASP A 713 2.28 17.81 -20.28
N GLN A 714 2.08 16.55 -20.70
CA GLN A 714 2.58 15.33 -20.07
C GLN A 714 2.08 15.09 -18.65
N ASP A 715 0.84 15.42 -18.42
CA ASP A 715 0.17 15.21 -17.14
C ASP A 715 -0.58 13.86 -17.02
N GLY A 716 -0.48 13.02 -18.07
CA GLY A 716 -1.03 11.67 -18.13
C GLY A 716 -2.44 11.60 -18.71
N MET A 717 -3.05 12.74 -19.00
CA MET A 717 -4.33 12.85 -19.67
C MET A 717 -4.13 13.25 -21.16
N PRO A 718 -4.83 12.62 -22.10
CA PRO A 718 -4.70 13.02 -23.49
C PRO A 718 -5.47 14.32 -23.78
N ASP A 719 -4.96 15.17 -24.70
CA ASP A 719 -5.54 16.43 -25.10
C ASP A 719 -7.05 16.36 -25.42
N TRP A 720 -7.50 15.25 -25.99
CA TRP A 720 -8.92 15.04 -26.31
C TRP A 720 -9.79 14.89 -25.05
N TRP A 721 -9.27 14.21 -24.00
CA TRP A 721 -9.97 14.05 -22.72
C TRP A 721 -10.13 15.40 -22.04
N GLU A 722 -9.01 16.12 -21.88
CA GLU A 722 -8.98 17.42 -21.24
C GLU A 722 -9.92 18.42 -21.94
N SER A 723 -9.88 18.44 -23.26
CA SER A 723 -10.80 19.27 -24.05
C SER A 723 -12.28 18.98 -23.77
N ILE A 724 -12.64 17.73 -23.46
CA ILE A 724 -14.02 17.33 -23.15
C ILE A 724 -14.39 17.70 -21.71
N VAL A 725 -13.50 17.47 -20.75
CA VAL A 725 -13.77 17.77 -19.32
C VAL A 725 -13.59 19.25 -18.99
N GLY A 726 -13.03 20.04 -19.93
CA GLY A 726 -12.87 21.49 -19.79
C GLY A 726 -11.58 21.89 -19.10
N SER A 727 -10.59 21.01 -19.06
CA SER A 727 -9.22 21.29 -18.68
C SER A 727 -8.44 21.92 -19.86
N ASP A 728 -7.28 22.51 -19.60
CA ASP A 728 -6.43 23.12 -20.63
C ASP A 728 -5.28 22.16 -20.97
N PRO A 729 -5.25 21.55 -22.19
CA PRO A 729 -4.24 20.58 -22.60
C PRO A 729 -2.79 21.11 -22.65
N SER A 730 -2.55 22.32 -22.24
CA SER A 730 -1.22 22.93 -22.17
C SER A 730 -0.75 23.24 -20.75
N VAL A 731 -1.55 22.87 -19.75
CA VAL A 731 -1.29 23.18 -18.33
C VAL A 731 -1.46 21.91 -17.49
N ALA A 732 -0.35 21.32 -17.10
CA ALA A 732 -0.35 20.10 -16.26
C ALA A 732 -1.15 20.30 -14.95
N ASN A 733 -2.25 19.56 -14.82
CA ASN A 733 -3.21 19.70 -13.73
C ASN A 733 -3.71 18.34 -13.21
N GLN A 734 -2.95 17.31 -13.38
CA GLN A 734 -3.24 15.92 -12.98
C GLN A 734 -3.72 15.72 -11.54
N ASN A 735 -3.35 16.65 -10.65
CA ASN A 735 -3.69 16.59 -9.22
C ASN A 735 -4.84 17.53 -8.83
N ASP A 736 -5.41 18.26 -9.77
CA ASP A 736 -6.55 19.12 -9.51
C ASP A 736 -7.83 18.28 -9.34
N ASP A 737 -8.74 18.77 -8.51
CA ASP A 737 -10.07 18.23 -8.27
C ASP A 737 -11.06 19.40 -8.24
N PRO A 738 -11.56 19.83 -9.42
CA PRO A 738 -12.39 21.03 -9.54
C PRO A 738 -13.81 20.85 -8.99
N ASP A 739 -14.37 19.65 -9.00
CA ASP A 739 -15.70 19.34 -8.48
C ASP A 739 -15.72 18.88 -7.02
N LYS A 740 -14.52 18.65 -6.45
CA LYS A 740 -14.28 18.28 -5.05
C LYS A 740 -14.97 17.00 -4.63
N ASP A 741 -15.01 16.03 -5.52
CA ASP A 741 -15.52 14.70 -5.21
C ASP A 741 -14.48 13.78 -4.53
N GLY A 742 -13.22 14.23 -4.46
CA GLY A 742 -12.11 13.54 -3.83
C GLY A 742 -11.27 12.72 -4.79
N TRP A 743 -11.54 12.80 -6.09
CA TRP A 743 -10.73 12.23 -7.17
C TRP A 743 -10.04 13.34 -7.95
N THR A 744 -8.83 13.09 -8.40
CA THR A 744 -8.13 14.06 -9.24
C THR A 744 -8.54 13.88 -10.70
N LEU A 745 -8.34 14.92 -11.53
CA LEU A 745 -8.62 14.84 -12.96
C LEU A 745 -7.96 13.64 -13.65
N LEU A 746 -6.72 13.30 -13.24
CA LEU A 746 -6.06 12.11 -13.76
C LEU A 746 -6.71 10.82 -13.24
N GLU A 747 -7.14 10.77 -11.99
CA GLU A 747 -7.81 9.59 -11.45
C GLU A 747 -9.15 9.32 -12.14
N ASP A 748 -9.89 10.36 -12.52
CA ASP A 748 -11.10 10.23 -13.35
C ASP A 748 -10.80 9.63 -14.72
N TYR A 749 -9.73 10.09 -15.38
CA TYR A 749 -9.28 9.50 -16.63
C TYR A 749 -8.84 8.04 -16.45
N LEU A 750 -8.07 7.74 -15.43
CA LEU A 750 -7.61 6.37 -15.15
C LEU A 750 -8.79 5.43 -14.83
N GLU A 751 -9.81 5.94 -14.15
CA GLU A 751 -11.03 5.16 -13.90
C GLU A 751 -11.83 4.93 -15.18
N PHE A 752 -11.96 5.93 -16.05
CA PHE A 752 -12.57 5.76 -17.36
C PHE A 752 -11.87 4.67 -18.19
N MET A 753 -10.55 4.68 -18.22
CA MET A 753 -9.73 3.70 -18.93
C MET A 753 -9.75 2.29 -18.30
N ALA A 754 -10.15 2.16 -17.04
CA ALA A 754 -10.29 0.87 -16.37
C ALA A 754 -11.58 0.10 -16.72
N HIS A 755 -12.52 0.74 -17.41
CA HIS A 755 -13.75 0.12 -17.90
C HIS A 755 -13.72 -0.10 -19.41
N PRO A 756 -14.55 -0.99 -19.96
CA PRO A 756 -14.81 -0.99 -21.40
C PRO A 756 -15.36 0.36 -21.84
N TYR A 757 -14.83 0.94 -22.92
CA TYR A 757 -15.22 2.28 -23.35
C TYR A 757 -15.33 2.42 -24.87
N ILE A 758 -16.01 3.47 -25.29
CA ILE A 758 -16.10 3.89 -26.68
C ILE A 758 -15.92 5.42 -26.77
N ILE A 759 -15.17 5.84 -27.77
CA ILE A 759 -14.97 7.26 -28.11
C ILE A 759 -15.67 7.55 -29.40
N LEU A 760 -16.54 8.57 -29.44
CA LEU A 760 -17.40 8.91 -30.55
C LEU A 760 -17.31 10.40 -30.89
N GLU A 761 -17.45 10.74 -32.17
CA GLU A 761 -17.71 12.10 -32.60
C GLU A 761 -19.12 12.55 -32.21
N PRO A 762 -19.40 13.86 -32.09
CA PRO A 762 -20.73 14.37 -31.83
C PRO A 762 -21.77 13.85 -32.84
N ASN A 763 -22.95 13.46 -32.34
CA ASN A 763 -24.04 12.86 -33.09
C ASN A 763 -23.74 11.51 -33.76
N ALA A 764 -22.55 10.93 -33.55
CA ALA A 764 -22.19 9.63 -34.10
C ALA A 764 -22.97 8.49 -33.45
N HIS A 765 -23.02 7.36 -34.14
CA HIS A 765 -23.52 6.10 -33.60
C HIS A 765 -22.37 5.13 -33.38
N GLY A 766 -22.32 4.50 -32.21
CA GLY A 766 -21.38 3.46 -31.88
C GLY A 766 -22.04 2.16 -31.44
N SER A 767 -21.27 1.10 -31.39
CA SER A 767 -21.76 -0.17 -30.86
C SER A 767 -20.63 -0.98 -30.24
N MET A 768 -20.96 -1.76 -29.20
CA MET A 768 -20.07 -2.68 -28.54
C MET A 768 -20.74 -4.03 -28.34
N GLU A 769 -20.06 -5.10 -28.74
CA GLU A 769 -20.51 -6.47 -28.45
C GLU A 769 -20.32 -6.76 -26.96
N LEU A 770 -21.36 -7.25 -26.28
CA LEU A 770 -21.37 -7.43 -24.83
C LEU A 770 -20.79 -8.78 -24.39
N LYS A 771 -20.88 -9.81 -25.23
CA LYS A 771 -20.42 -11.15 -24.87
C LYS A 771 -18.99 -11.22 -24.31
N PRO A 772 -17.99 -10.51 -24.84
CA PRO A 772 -16.63 -10.55 -24.29
C PRO A 772 -16.52 -10.11 -22.83
N TYR A 773 -17.44 -9.27 -22.36
CA TYR A 773 -17.41 -8.70 -21.00
C TYR A 773 -18.25 -9.51 -20.00
N PHE A 774 -19.11 -10.42 -20.49
CA PHE A 774 -20.03 -11.23 -19.68
C PHE A 774 -19.94 -12.72 -20.01
N ILE A 775 -18.76 -13.21 -20.39
CA ILE A 775 -18.59 -14.58 -20.93
C ILE A 775 -19.05 -15.67 -19.97
N GLY A 776 -18.93 -15.47 -18.65
CA GLY A 776 -19.38 -16.41 -17.61
C GLY A 776 -20.90 -16.62 -17.56
N PHE A 777 -21.68 -15.74 -18.24
CA PHE A 777 -23.15 -15.81 -18.28
C PHE A 777 -23.69 -16.57 -19.49
N TYR A 778 -22.83 -17.11 -20.35
CA TYR A 778 -23.22 -17.85 -21.53
C TYR A 778 -23.30 -19.37 -21.35
N GLY A 779 -23.18 -19.81 -20.09
CA GLY A 779 -23.21 -21.21 -19.71
C GLY A 779 -21.84 -21.82 -19.45
N GLN A 780 -21.81 -23.05 -19.00
CA GLN A 780 -20.62 -23.79 -18.64
C GLN A 780 -20.79 -25.31 -18.93
N ASN A 781 -19.70 -26.08 -18.95
CA ASN A 781 -19.74 -27.54 -19.11
C ASN A 781 -20.46 -27.98 -20.39
N GLY A 782 -20.29 -27.23 -21.48
CA GLY A 782 -20.96 -27.47 -22.74
C GLY A 782 -22.46 -27.14 -22.77
N GLN A 783 -23.01 -26.60 -21.70
CA GLN A 783 -24.36 -26.04 -21.68
C GLN A 783 -24.32 -24.59 -22.18
N SER A 784 -25.25 -24.22 -23.05
CA SER A 784 -25.36 -22.85 -23.54
C SER A 784 -26.55 -22.15 -22.91
N VAL A 785 -26.34 -20.92 -22.46
CA VAL A 785 -27.37 -19.99 -21.98
C VAL A 785 -27.33 -18.76 -22.86
N THR A 786 -28.50 -18.19 -23.17
CA THR A 786 -28.61 -16.90 -23.84
C THR A 786 -29.07 -15.88 -22.82
N PRO A 787 -28.14 -15.05 -22.29
CA PRO A 787 -28.48 -14.04 -21.29
C PRO A 787 -29.27 -12.90 -21.91
N THR A 788 -29.97 -12.16 -21.10
CA THR A 788 -30.64 -10.90 -21.46
C THR A 788 -29.87 -9.71 -20.88
N TYR A 789 -30.01 -8.56 -21.50
CA TYR A 789 -29.32 -7.36 -21.12
C TYR A 789 -30.27 -6.19 -20.93
N THR A 790 -29.96 -5.34 -19.97
CA THR A 790 -30.57 -4.01 -19.81
C THR A 790 -29.46 -2.97 -19.67
N VAL A 791 -29.79 -1.72 -20.01
CA VAL A 791 -28.86 -0.61 -19.89
C VAL A 791 -29.50 0.59 -19.20
N ASN A 792 -28.73 1.20 -18.28
CA ASN A 792 -29.07 2.46 -17.64
C ASN A 792 -28.04 3.51 -18.05
N THR A 793 -28.47 4.65 -18.57
CA THR A 793 -27.59 5.75 -19.01
C THR A 793 -27.06 6.63 -17.88
N LEU A 794 -27.47 6.41 -16.66
CA LEU A 794 -27.02 7.18 -15.49
C LEU A 794 -27.16 8.72 -15.64
N ASN A 795 -28.24 9.16 -16.36
CA ASN A 795 -28.54 10.57 -16.66
C ASN A 795 -27.50 11.29 -17.55
N ASN A 796 -26.67 10.58 -18.27
CA ASN A 796 -25.74 11.17 -19.22
C ASN A 796 -26.45 11.71 -20.47
N PRO A 797 -25.83 12.70 -21.18
CA PRO A 797 -26.47 13.34 -22.34
C PRO A 797 -26.50 12.49 -23.62
N PHE A 798 -25.80 11.37 -23.67
CA PHE A 798 -25.88 10.39 -24.75
C PHE A 798 -27.02 9.40 -24.52
N ASN A 799 -27.45 8.70 -25.54
CA ASN A 799 -28.44 7.63 -25.43
C ASN A 799 -27.81 6.26 -25.61
N ALA A 800 -28.16 5.34 -24.72
CA ALA A 800 -27.74 3.95 -24.80
C ALA A 800 -28.96 3.02 -24.92
N SER A 801 -28.86 1.96 -25.74
CA SER A 801 -29.87 0.94 -25.89
C SER A 801 -29.25 -0.43 -26.18
N ILE A 802 -30.01 -1.50 -25.93
CA ILE A 802 -29.58 -2.87 -26.22
C ILE A 802 -30.31 -3.39 -27.45
N GLU A 803 -29.57 -3.95 -28.41
CA GLU A 803 -30.07 -4.71 -29.52
C GLU A 803 -29.47 -6.13 -29.52
N GLY A 804 -30.23 -7.11 -29.02
CA GLY A 804 -29.70 -8.46 -28.81
C GLY A 804 -28.56 -8.49 -27.77
N GLU A 805 -27.36 -8.81 -28.21
CA GLU A 805 -26.13 -8.86 -27.40
C GLU A 805 -25.23 -7.64 -27.65
N THR A 806 -25.74 -6.58 -28.24
CA THR A 806 -24.99 -5.40 -28.65
C THR A 806 -25.48 -4.16 -27.89
N LEU A 807 -24.59 -3.47 -27.25
CA LEU A 807 -24.80 -2.11 -26.73
C LEU A 807 -24.72 -1.13 -27.90
N LYS A 808 -25.75 -0.33 -28.09
CA LYS A 808 -25.81 0.76 -29.07
C LYS A 808 -25.77 2.10 -28.39
N ILE A 809 -24.86 2.95 -28.81
CA ILE A 809 -24.70 4.31 -28.30
C ILE A 809 -25.01 5.31 -29.40
N LYS A 810 -25.84 6.30 -29.10
CA LYS A 810 -25.98 7.51 -29.88
C LYS A 810 -25.34 8.66 -29.10
N ALA A 811 -24.26 9.20 -29.65
CA ALA A 811 -23.55 10.30 -29.08
C ALA A 811 -24.42 11.56 -28.96
N SER A 812 -24.10 12.38 -27.94
CA SER A 812 -24.65 13.72 -27.75
C SER A 812 -24.23 14.66 -28.89
N GLU A 813 -24.87 15.83 -28.97
CA GLU A 813 -24.50 16.91 -29.88
C GLU A 813 -23.22 17.64 -29.42
N ALA A 814 -22.99 17.66 -28.11
CA ALA A 814 -21.83 18.29 -27.48
C ALA A 814 -20.87 17.24 -26.89
N GLY A 815 -19.62 17.63 -26.71
CA GLY A 815 -18.62 16.85 -26.00
C GLY A 815 -19.07 16.50 -24.56
N CYS A 816 -18.86 15.25 -24.15
CA CYS A 816 -19.13 14.80 -22.79
C CYS A 816 -18.38 13.51 -22.49
N VAL A 817 -18.13 13.26 -21.21
CA VAL A 817 -17.70 11.98 -20.70
C VAL A 817 -18.74 11.46 -19.72
N GLY A 818 -18.96 10.16 -19.70
CA GLY A 818 -19.86 9.53 -18.74
C GLY A 818 -19.90 8.03 -18.89
N TYR A 819 -20.79 7.40 -18.15
CA TYR A 819 -20.94 5.96 -18.11
C TYR A 819 -22.37 5.55 -18.39
N CYS A 820 -22.56 4.39 -19.00
CA CYS A 820 -23.79 3.63 -18.88
C CYS A 820 -23.50 2.34 -18.10
N GLU A 821 -24.50 1.86 -17.39
CA GLU A 821 -24.42 0.59 -16.67
C GLU A 821 -25.19 -0.48 -17.43
N VAL A 822 -24.52 -1.52 -17.86
CA VAL A 822 -25.11 -2.67 -18.52
C VAL A 822 -25.26 -3.80 -17.52
N THR A 823 -26.47 -4.27 -17.33
CA THR A 823 -26.78 -5.42 -16.48
C THR A 823 -27.09 -6.63 -17.35
N VAL A 824 -26.36 -7.72 -17.11
CA VAL A 824 -26.61 -9.04 -17.67
C VAL A 824 -27.50 -9.85 -16.71
N ASN A 825 -28.38 -10.70 -17.28
CA ASN A 825 -29.20 -11.64 -16.52
C ASN A 825 -29.33 -12.95 -17.30
N ASP A 826 -28.87 -14.06 -16.73
CA ASP A 826 -28.97 -15.39 -17.31
C ASP A 826 -30.17 -16.23 -16.79
N GLY A 827 -31.03 -15.60 -15.96
CA GLY A 827 -32.17 -16.22 -15.33
C GLY A 827 -31.93 -16.72 -13.91
N GLU A 828 -30.67 -16.80 -13.47
CA GLU A 828 -30.25 -17.16 -12.10
C GLU A 828 -29.49 -16.02 -11.41
N THR A 829 -28.58 -15.38 -12.15
CA THR A 829 -27.66 -14.37 -11.65
C THR A 829 -27.79 -13.09 -12.45
N THR A 830 -27.69 -11.97 -11.77
CA THR A 830 -27.55 -10.64 -12.38
C THR A 830 -26.21 -10.04 -12.03
N PHE A 831 -25.57 -9.38 -13.00
CA PHE A 831 -24.33 -8.65 -12.79
C PHE A 831 -24.31 -7.38 -13.63
N ALA A 832 -23.83 -6.28 -13.08
CA ALA A 832 -23.75 -5.01 -13.75
C ALA A 832 -22.30 -4.57 -13.92
N GLN A 833 -21.98 -4.05 -15.09
CA GLN A 833 -20.68 -3.41 -15.38
C GLN A 833 -20.90 -2.03 -15.99
N ARG A 834 -19.97 -1.12 -15.71
CA ARG A 834 -19.91 0.20 -16.32
C ARG A 834 -19.23 0.15 -17.66
N PHE A 835 -19.74 0.94 -18.60
CA PHE A 835 -19.18 1.16 -19.93
C PHE A 835 -19.00 2.65 -20.13
N GLY A 836 -17.74 3.07 -20.35
CA GLY A 836 -17.39 4.46 -20.57
C GLY A 836 -17.84 4.94 -21.97
N VAL A 837 -18.35 6.15 -22.06
CA VAL A 837 -18.67 6.82 -23.30
C VAL A 837 -18.04 8.20 -23.27
N ALA A 838 -17.13 8.46 -24.21
CA ALA A 838 -16.60 9.79 -24.45
C ALA A 838 -17.09 10.29 -25.81
N VAL A 839 -17.63 11.49 -25.84
CA VAL A 839 -18.02 12.18 -27.07
C VAL A 839 -17.08 13.35 -27.28
N THR A 840 -16.27 13.32 -28.34
CA THR A 840 -15.30 14.37 -28.68
C THR A 840 -16.02 15.67 -29.05
N GLY A 841 -15.31 16.79 -29.00
CA GLY A 841 -15.83 18.12 -29.32
C GLY A 841 -15.90 19.04 -28.12
N GLN A 842 -16.19 20.32 -28.37
CA GLN A 842 -16.23 21.31 -27.28
C GLN A 842 -17.48 21.08 -26.40
N PRO A 843 -17.35 21.09 -25.07
CA PRO A 843 -18.51 21.03 -24.19
C PRO A 843 -19.36 22.32 -24.36
N THR A 844 -20.67 22.18 -24.42
CA THR A 844 -21.59 23.33 -24.43
C THR A 844 -21.86 23.82 -23.01
N GLY A 845 -20.87 24.45 -22.37
CA GLY A 845 -20.94 24.97 -21.02
C GLY A 845 -20.09 24.20 -20.05
N ILE A 846 -19.85 24.77 -18.89
CA ILE A 846 -19.19 24.14 -17.78
C ILE A 846 -20.09 22.99 -17.34
N HIS A 847 -19.84 21.79 -17.85
CA HIS A 847 -20.31 20.59 -17.19
C HIS A 847 -19.34 20.34 -16.05
N THR A 848 -19.62 20.92 -14.90
CA THR A 848 -19.33 20.23 -13.67
C THR A 848 -19.88 18.83 -13.88
N ILE A 849 -19.08 17.78 -13.70
CA ILE A 849 -19.58 16.43 -13.40
C ILE A 849 -20.47 16.69 -12.19
N SER A 850 -21.77 16.87 -12.45
CA SER A 850 -22.65 17.33 -11.40
C SER A 850 -22.68 16.19 -10.39
N ASN A 851 -22.06 16.44 -9.24
CA ASN A 851 -22.63 15.85 -8.04
C ASN A 851 -24.11 16.13 -8.16
N ASP A 852 -24.88 15.16 -8.59
CA ASP A 852 -26.33 15.26 -8.58
C ASP A 852 -26.69 15.88 -7.25
N VAL A 853 -27.08 17.14 -7.25
CA VAL A 853 -27.86 17.67 -6.14
C VAL A 853 -29.11 16.79 -6.21
N ILE A 854 -29.04 15.69 -5.49
CA ILE A 854 -30.16 14.75 -5.38
C ILE A 854 -31.26 15.60 -4.78
N VAL A 855 -32.16 16.02 -5.65
CA VAL A 855 -33.41 16.65 -5.22
C VAL A 855 -34.07 15.58 -4.34
N ILE A 856 -33.98 15.79 -3.03
CA ILE A 856 -34.59 14.90 -2.06
C ILE A 856 -36.06 14.87 -2.40
N ASP A 857 -36.53 13.76 -2.92
CA ASP A 857 -37.95 13.52 -3.15
C ASP A 857 -38.62 13.38 -1.79
N LYS A 858 -39.27 14.44 -1.36
CA LYS A 858 -39.90 14.49 -0.03
C LYS A 858 -40.96 13.41 0.18
N ASP A 859 -41.44 12.81 -0.89
CA ASP A 859 -42.51 11.80 -0.87
C ASP A 859 -41.95 10.37 -0.98
N ALA A 860 -40.69 10.19 -1.37
CA ALA A 860 -40.08 8.87 -1.46
C ALA A 860 -39.57 8.38 -0.08
N PRO A 861 -39.72 7.10 0.20
CA PRO A 861 -39.26 6.53 1.46
C PRO A 861 -37.74 6.60 1.60
N CYS A 862 -37.29 7.07 2.76
CA CYS A 862 -35.87 7.20 3.10
C CYS A 862 -35.49 6.10 4.10
N TYR A 863 -34.32 5.50 3.94
CA TYR A 863 -33.82 4.41 4.78
C TYR A 863 -32.42 4.77 5.35
N ASP A 864 -32.14 4.33 6.57
CA ASP A 864 -30.78 4.36 7.10
C ASP A 864 -29.90 3.28 6.43
N LEU A 865 -28.61 3.31 6.73
CA LEU A 865 -27.65 2.34 6.16
C LEU A 865 -27.89 0.89 6.60
N GLN A 866 -28.73 0.66 7.63
CA GLN A 866 -29.18 -0.65 8.07
C GLN A 866 -30.49 -1.08 7.41
N GLY A 867 -31.00 -0.30 6.44
CA GLY A 867 -32.25 -0.60 5.73
C GLY A 867 -33.52 -0.28 6.49
N ARG A 868 -33.47 0.43 7.63
CA ARG A 868 -34.65 0.83 8.39
C ARG A 868 -35.24 2.11 7.81
N ARG A 869 -36.54 2.10 7.59
CA ARG A 869 -37.24 3.29 7.09
C ARG A 869 -37.24 4.43 8.11
N ILE A 870 -36.80 5.60 7.69
CA ILE A 870 -36.76 6.82 8.49
C ILE A 870 -37.86 7.78 8.01
N SER A 871 -38.77 8.13 8.91
CA SER A 871 -39.90 9.00 8.57
C SER A 871 -39.58 10.48 8.59
N GLN A 872 -38.56 10.89 9.34
CA GLN A 872 -38.02 12.24 9.41
C GLN A 872 -36.51 12.19 9.44
N PRO A 873 -35.87 12.12 8.29
CA PRO A 873 -34.42 12.10 8.24
C PRO A 873 -33.85 13.45 8.69
N VAL A 874 -32.91 13.41 9.61
CA VAL A 874 -32.12 14.54 10.07
C VAL A 874 -30.78 14.59 9.32
N LYS A 875 -29.92 15.54 9.61
CA LYS A 875 -28.57 15.58 9.03
C LYS A 875 -27.90 14.21 9.13
N GLY A 876 -27.48 13.64 7.99
CA GLY A 876 -26.88 12.31 7.94
C GLY A 876 -26.94 11.68 6.55
N LEU A 877 -26.40 10.45 6.44
CA LEU A 877 -26.37 9.64 5.24
C LEU A 877 -27.54 8.66 5.22
N TYR A 878 -28.26 8.60 4.11
CA TYR A 878 -29.45 7.78 3.94
C TYR A 878 -29.48 7.12 2.55
N ILE A 879 -30.40 6.17 2.39
CA ILE A 879 -30.74 5.55 1.08
C ILE A 879 -32.15 5.99 0.70
N GLN A 880 -32.30 6.59 -0.48
CA GLN A 880 -33.58 6.95 -1.06
C GLN A 880 -33.59 6.58 -2.56
N ASN A 881 -34.61 5.87 -2.99
CA ASN A 881 -34.73 5.36 -4.38
C ASN A 881 -33.50 4.55 -4.83
N GLY A 882 -32.89 3.77 -3.90
CA GLY A 882 -31.71 2.98 -4.15
C GLY A 882 -30.38 3.74 -4.24
N LYS A 883 -30.40 5.06 -3.99
CA LYS A 883 -29.21 5.93 -4.02
C LYS A 883 -28.86 6.39 -2.61
N LYS A 884 -27.57 6.54 -2.31
CA LYS A 884 -27.09 7.20 -1.10
C LYS A 884 -27.37 8.70 -1.22
N ILE A 885 -27.98 9.30 -0.21
CA ILE A 885 -28.23 10.75 -0.14
C ILE A 885 -27.66 11.31 1.17
N VAL A 886 -27.11 12.50 1.12
CA VAL A 886 -26.64 13.24 2.30
C VAL A 886 -27.63 14.35 2.62
N ILE A 887 -28.20 14.33 3.80
CA ILE A 887 -29.02 15.45 4.32
C ILE A 887 -28.10 16.31 5.17
N ARG A 888 -27.85 17.54 4.72
CA ARG A 888 -26.95 18.51 5.36
C ARG A 888 -27.62 19.34 6.44
#